data_80e36d1d92ab52f8541db4b070293b46
#
_entry.id   80e36d1d92ab52f8541db4b070293b46
#
_cell.length_a   1.000
_cell.length_b   1.000
_cell.length_c   1.000
_cell.angle_alpha   90.00
_cell.angle_beta   90.00
_cell.angle_gamma   90.00
#
_symmetry.space_group_name_H-M   'P 1'
#
loop_
_entity.id
_entity.type
_entity.pdbx_description
1 polymer ?
#
loop_
_entity_poly.entity_id
_entity_poly.type
_entity_poly.pdbx_seq_one_letter_code
_entity_poly.pdbx_strand_id
1 'polypeptide(L)'
;MAIEKKELGTQDNPDVRVGGRAIEVFPEPSRQEQIREAAEILVNEEGVLVDDEMLEELPTQDQSAFDANLVDLIEDRELQSLSSDILSSIRQDKDSRSEWEKTYVDGLKYLGMKFDESRSEPFEGSSGVIHPILAEAVTQFQAQAYKEMLPAKGPVKTQLIGQRSADTEAQADRVQEFMNFYIMNVMKDYDPELDMLLFYLPLAGSAFKKIYFDTVLNRAVSKFISPEDLIVPYEASDLSSAERVTHAISMSRNEIKKQQLSGFYADVEIKESSYDPDNSDVQKEIDDIEGVGPSYAEDRDHTVYEVHTILDLKGFEDAGQDGQPTGLKLPYIVTIDESSQTVLSIRRNYVEGDPYKNKINYFVQYKFLPGLGFYGLGLSHMIGGLSKASTSILRQLIDAGTLANLPAGFKARGMRIRDEDEPLQPGEFRDIDTTGGSLRENLIPLPIKEPSNVLMSLLGILVDSGKRFAAIGDMNVGDMNQAMPVGTTVALLERGTKVMSAIHKRLHYAQRLEFGLLSKVFSEYLPPQYLYETGTGPREIKQTDFDDRIDVIPVSDPNIFSQSQRITLAQELLQMVQSNPQVHGPNGIYEAYKRMYGALGVDNVESLLQPPPDMTPKPIDAGLENSAFLMGQPAQAFEGQNHRAHVETHRALFLTQVVKENAQIQATIISHIMQHLQFLSAELAREQMPPETMQRIGQIQQ
;
A
#
# COMPACT_ATOMS: atom_id res chain seq x y z
N MET A 1 4.88 52.24 -10.58
CA MET A 1 3.45 52.42 -10.84
C MET A 1 2.68 51.77 -9.73
N ALA A 2 2.01 52.56 -8.92
CA ALA A 2 1.22 52.11 -7.80
C ALA A 2 -0.09 51.48 -8.29
N ILE A 3 -0.47 50.31 -7.80
CA ILE A 3 -1.80 49.73 -8.00
C ILE A 3 -2.52 49.79 -6.66
N GLU A 4 -3.60 50.57 -6.67
CA GLU A 4 -4.50 50.81 -5.57
C GLU A 4 -5.19 49.52 -5.08
N LYS A 5 -5.26 49.40 -3.74
CA LYS A 5 -6.18 48.48 -3.09
C LYS A 5 -7.62 48.99 -3.27
N LYS A 6 -8.46 48.18 -3.87
CA LYS A 6 -9.90 48.37 -3.94
C LYS A 6 -10.57 47.51 -2.90
N GLU A 7 -11.16 48.16 -1.88
CA GLU A 7 -12.05 47.53 -0.91
C GLU A 7 -13.30 47.01 -1.65
N LEU A 8 -13.62 45.75 -1.46
CA LEU A 8 -14.88 45.17 -1.92
C LEU A 8 -15.87 45.18 -0.74
N GLY A 9 -16.85 46.02 -0.91
CA GLY A 9 -17.97 46.12 0.01
C GLY A 9 -18.86 44.91 -0.02
N THR A 10 -19.43 44.65 1.13
CA THR A 10 -20.54 43.71 1.37
C THR A 10 -21.69 43.96 0.40
N GLN A 11 -22.05 42.94 -0.40
CA GLN A 11 -23.31 42.93 -1.12
C GLN A 11 -24.22 41.82 -0.59
N ASP A 12 -25.43 42.24 -0.29
CA ASP A 12 -26.58 41.46 0.16
C ASP A 12 -26.90 40.30 -0.77
N ASN A 13 -27.29 39.18 -0.17
CA ASN A 13 -27.74 37.96 -0.82
C ASN A 13 -29.20 38.14 -1.28
N PRO A 14 -29.57 37.91 -2.52
CA PRO A 14 -30.98 37.99 -2.94
C PRO A 14 -31.73 36.71 -2.61
N ASP A 15 -32.90 36.89 -1.96
CA ASP A 15 -33.93 35.90 -1.68
C ASP A 15 -34.28 35.00 -2.90
N VAL A 16 -34.11 33.71 -2.75
CA VAL A 16 -34.67 32.72 -3.66
C VAL A 16 -36.10 32.35 -3.17
N ARG A 17 -37.10 32.93 -3.81
CA ARG A 17 -38.51 32.54 -3.61
C ARG A 17 -38.85 31.36 -4.50
N VAL A 18 -39.13 30.22 -3.89
CA VAL A 18 -39.90 29.14 -4.54
C VAL A 18 -41.03 28.73 -3.60
N GLY A 19 -42.27 29.02 -4.03
CA GLY A 19 -43.50 28.40 -3.50
C GLY A 19 -43.86 28.71 -2.04
N GLY A 20 -44.28 29.94 -1.75
CA GLY A 20 -45.38 30.28 -0.86
C GLY A 20 -45.39 29.82 0.60
N ARG A 21 -44.26 29.54 1.26
CA ARG A 21 -44.10 29.58 2.74
C ARG A 21 -42.61 29.84 3.08
N ALA A 22 -42.35 30.90 3.81
CA ALA A 22 -41.07 31.15 4.38
C ALA A 22 -40.79 30.08 5.45
N ILE A 23 -39.73 29.27 5.23
CA ILE A 23 -39.13 28.44 6.28
C ILE A 23 -38.02 29.30 6.83
N GLU A 24 -38.16 29.82 8.03
CA GLU A 24 -37.07 30.40 8.78
C GLU A 24 -36.07 29.28 9.08
N VAL A 25 -34.94 29.27 8.36
CA VAL A 25 -33.80 28.43 8.67
C VAL A 25 -33.03 29.17 9.76
N PHE A 26 -33.23 28.78 11.02
CA PHE A 26 -32.35 29.19 12.09
C PHE A 26 -30.96 28.62 11.81
N PRO A 27 -29.88 29.43 11.87
CA PRO A 27 -28.53 28.90 11.81
C PRO A 27 -28.33 27.95 12.99
N GLU A 28 -27.75 26.77 12.73
CA GLU A 28 -27.36 25.86 13.81
C GLU A 28 -26.42 26.61 14.76
N PRO A 29 -26.65 26.53 16.09
CA PRO A 29 -25.81 27.22 17.05
C PRO A 29 -24.36 26.69 16.93
N SER A 30 -23.40 27.59 17.02
CA SER A 30 -21.99 27.24 16.97
C SER A 30 -21.67 26.25 18.12
N ARG A 31 -20.67 25.39 17.92
CA ARG A 31 -20.24 24.40 18.93
C ARG A 31 -19.97 25.04 20.31
N GLN A 32 -19.59 26.31 20.34
CA GLN A 32 -19.41 27.09 21.58
C GLN A 32 -20.74 27.49 22.22
N GLU A 33 -21.77 27.78 21.43
CA GLU A 33 -23.12 28.06 21.94
C GLU A 33 -23.81 26.79 22.45
N GLN A 34 -23.62 25.65 21.78
CA GLN A 34 -24.12 24.34 22.26
C GLN A 34 -23.46 23.91 23.57
N ILE A 35 -22.15 24.19 23.75
CA ILE A 35 -21.44 23.95 25.02
C ILE A 35 -21.93 24.90 26.11
N ARG A 36 -22.24 26.12 25.76
CA ARG A 36 -22.75 27.12 26.70
C ARG A 36 -24.20 26.84 27.12
N GLU A 37 -25.04 26.41 26.18
CA GLU A 37 -26.41 25.98 26.44
C GLU A 37 -26.45 24.69 27.28
N ALA A 38 -25.55 23.75 27.02
CA ALA A 38 -25.38 22.52 27.82
C ALA A 38 -24.86 22.85 29.25
N ALA A 39 -24.00 23.86 29.40
CA ALA A 39 -23.51 24.34 30.70
C ALA A 39 -24.62 25.09 31.49
N GLU A 40 -25.49 25.86 30.81
CA GLU A 40 -26.64 26.50 31.43
C GLU A 40 -27.74 25.53 31.87
N ILE A 41 -27.92 24.40 31.20
CA ILE A 41 -28.86 23.33 31.58
C ILE A 41 -28.37 22.54 32.80
N LEU A 42 -27.06 22.53 33.08
CA LEU A 42 -26.45 21.89 34.26
C LEU A 42 -26.50 22.75 35.55
N VAL A 43 -26.90 24.02 35.44
CA VAL A 43 -27.19 24.84 36.61
C VAL A 43 -28.64 24.66 37.01
N ASN A 44 -28.91 23.61 37.76
CA ASN A 44 -30.23 23.38 38.33
C ASN A 44 -30.66 24.45 39.29
N GLU A 45 -31.97 24.68 39.43
CA GLU A 45 -32.65 25.65 40.26
C GLU A 45 -32.31 25.61 41.76
N GLU A 46 -31.37 24.78 42.23
CA GLU A 46 -30.95 24.63 43.63
C GLU A 46 -29.54 25.14 43.93
N GLY A 47 -28.88 25.84 43.02
CA GLY A 47 -27.68 26.62 43.35
C GLY A 47 -26.53 25.82 43.96
N VAL A 48 -26.33 24.57 43.58
CA VAL A 48 -25.17 23.77 44.00
C VAL A 48 -23.99 24.21 43.13
N LEU A 49 -23.03 24.87 43.74
CA LEU A 49 -21.68 25.11 43.22
C LEU A 49 -21.11 23.73 42.86
N VAL A 50 -20.92 23.45 41.57
CA VAL A 50 -20.10 22.31 41.15
C VAL A 50 -18.69 22.64 41.60
N ASP A 51 -18.14 21.87 42.51
CA ASP A 51 -16.77 22.00 42.98
C ASP A 51 -15.81 22.00 41.79
N ASP A 52 -14.86 22.91 41.82
CA ASP A 52 -13.75 23.00 40.84
C ASP A 52 -12.96 21.67 40.70
N GLU A 53 -13.13 20.73 41.62
CA GLU A 53 -12.57 19.36 41.53
C GLU A 53 -13.17 18.47 40.44
N MET A 54 -14.35 18.82 39.85
CA MET A 54 -14.92 18.06 38.73
C MET A 54 -14.43 18.48 37.34
N LEU A 55 -13.64 19.54 37.24
CA LEU A 55 -13.03 19.97 35.97
C LEU A 55 -11.59 19.47 35.76
N GLU A 56 -11.03 18.75 36.71
CA GLU A 56 -9.67 18.21 36.66
C GLU A 56 -9.56 16.75 36.27
N GLU A 57 -10.63 16.02 36.03
CA GLU A 57 -10.53 14.65 35.47
C GLU A 57 -10.71 14.66 33.93
N LEU A 58 -9.77 15.24 33.19
CA LEU A 58 -9.31 14.60 31.99
C LEU A 58 -8.91 13.15 32.37
N PRO A 59 -9.27 12.11 31.60
CA PRO A 59 -8.94 10.75 31.97
C PRO A 59 -7.42 10.67 32.13
N THR A 60 -6.95 10.75 33.35
CA THR A 60 -5.59 10.35 33.70
C THR A 60 -5.50 8.90 33.27
N GLN A 61 -4.65 8.62 32.27
CA GLN A 61 -4.37 7.25 31.88
C GLN A 61 -4.03 6.49 33.16
N ASP A 62 -4.75 5.41 33.41
CA ASP A 62 -4.44 4.54 34.54
C ASP A 62 -3.00 4.06 34.33
N GLN A 63 -2.06 4.58 35.13
CA GLN A 63 -0.63 4.27 35.05
C GLN A 63 -0.35 2.78 35.27
N SER A 64 -1.35 2.05 35.78
CA SER A 64 -1.32 0.59 35.92
C SER A 64 -1.75 -0.14 34.63
N ALA A 65 -2.32 0.55 33.63
CA ALA A 65 -2.76 -0.07 32.38
C ALA A 65 -1.57 -0.63 31.59
N PHE A 66 -1.79 -1.77 30.94
CA PHE A 66 -0.76 -2.44 30.13
C PHE A 66 -0.18 -1.52 29.04
N ASP A 67 -1.03 -0.69 28.43
CA ASP A 67 -0.68 0.19 27.33
C ASP A 67 -0.22 1.59 27.78
N ALA A 68 -0.04 1.81 29.09
CA ALA A 68 0.40 3.11 29.63
C ALA A 68 1.81 3.48 29.16
N ASN A 69 2.07 4.81 29.08
CA ASN A 69 3.42 5.31 28.88
C ASN A 69 4.26 5.08 30.14
N LEU A 70 5.37 4.37 30.02
CA LEU A 70 6.23 4.00 31.16
C LEU A 70 7.24 5.10 31.52
N VAL A 71 7.35 6.18 30.75
CA VAL A 71 8.35 7.25 30.98
C VAL A 71 8.20 7.84 32.38
N ASP A 72 6.97 8.11 32.84
CA ASP A 72 6.70 8.72 34.14
C ASP A 72 7.02 7.82 35.33
N LEU A 73 7.27 6.53 35.08
CA LEU A 73 7.56 5.50 36.09
C LEU A 73 9.05 5.18 36.20
N ILE A 74 9.89 5.75 35.33
CA ILE A 74 11.33 5.48 35.24
C ILE A 74 12.09 6.73 35.69
N GLU A 75 13.18 6.55 36.43
CA GLU A 75 14.03 7.67 36.89
C GLU A 75 14.70 8.39 35.72
N ASP A 76 14.74 9.73 35.77
CA ASP A 76 15.35 10.58 34.72
C ASP A 76 16.77 10.16 34.32
N ARG A 77 17.56 9.72 35.29
CA ARG A 77 18.93 9.26 35.04
C ARG A 77 18.98 7.99 34.19
N GLU A 78 18.04 7.08 34.42
CA GLU A 78 17.93 5.84 33.63
C GLU A 78 17.41 6.16 32.22
N LEU A 79 16.45 7.10 32.09
CA LEU A 79 15.96 7.60 30.80
C LEU A 79 17.07 8.23 29.97
N GLN A 80 17.93 9.06 30.59
CA GLN A 80 19.07 9.67 29.89
C GLN A 80 20.10 8.64 29.41
N SER A 81 20.40 7.63 30.24
CA SER A 81 21.30 6.55 29.84
C SER A 81 20.70 5.75 28.68
N LEU A 82 19.43 5.37 28.78
CA LEU A 82 18.68 4.66 27.75
C LEU A 82 18.67 5.43 26.43
N SER A 83 18.35 6.73 26.47
CA SER A 83 18.34 7.60 25.30
C SER A 83 19.71 7.62 24.61
N SER A 84 20.78 7.83 25.38
CA SER A 84 22.15 7.86 24.85
C SER A 84 22.56 6.55 24.19
N ASP A 85 22.24 5.41 24.82
CA ASP A 85 22.56 4.09 24.31
C ASP A 85 21.77 3.77 23.01
N ILE A 86 20.48 4.12 22.98
CA ILE A 86 19.64 3.93 21.78
C ILE A 86 20.13 4.83 20.65
N LEU A 87 20.39 6.12 20.88
CA LEU A 87 20.88 7.04 19.86
C LEU A 87 22.24 6.62 19.31
N SER A 88 23.15 6.11 20.17
CA SER A 88 24.43 5.53 19.73
C SER A 88 24.21 4.33 18.81
N SER A 89 23.25 3.47 19.17
CA SER A 89 22.89 2.30 18.36
C SER A 89 22.26 2.67 17.02
N ILE A 90 21.41 3.71 16.97
CA ILE A 90 20.84 4.23 15.72
C ILE A 90 21.94 4.75 14.79
N ARG A 91 22.95 5.48 15.33
CA ARG A 91 24.09 5.93 14.54
C ARG A 91 24.87 4.76 13.95
N GLN A 92 25.11 3.72 14.74
CA GLN A 92 25.77 2.50 14.24
C GLN A 92 24.96 1.83 13.12
N ASP A 93 23.63 1.80 13.23
CA ASP A 93 22.75 1.24 12.20
C ASP A 93 22.78 2.08 10.92
N LYS A 94 22.78 3.43 11.03
CA LYS A 94 22.97 4.33 9.89
C LYS A 94 24.32 4.09 9.21
N ASP A 95 25.40 4.02 9.98
CA ASP A 95 26.75 3.77 9.45
C ASP A 95 26.82 2.42 8.72
N SER A 96 26.15 1.39 9.23
CA SER A 96 26.16 0.05 8.63
C SER A 96 25.60 0.00 7.20
N ARG A 97 24.71 0.91 6.82
CA ARG A 97 24.10 1.00 5.48
C ARG A 97 24.72 2.06 4.58
N SER A 98 25.73 2.81 5.05
CA SER A 98 26.26 4.00 4.38
C SER A 98 26.71 3.77 2.92
N GLU A 99 27.30 2.61 2.60
CA GLU A 99 27.74 2.29 1.23
C GLU A 99 26.53 2.04 0.28
N TRP A 100 25.46 1.44 0.78
CA TRP A 100 24.22 1.29 0.05
C TRP A 100 23.58 2.67 -0.20
N GLU A 101 23.55 3.52 0.81
CA GLU A 101 22.99 4.87 0.77
C GLU A 101 23.76 5.79 -0.19
N LYS A 102 25.09 5.78 -0.18
CA LYS A 102 25.91 6.53 -1.15
C LYS A 102 25.57 6.19 -2.61
N THR A 103 25.36 4.91 -2.90
CA THR A 103 24.99 4.49 -4.26
C THR A 103 23.60 4.99 -4.63
N TYR A 104 22.69 5.04 -3.67
CA TYR A 104 21.36 5.61 -3.84
C TYR A 104 21.41 7.12 -4.10
N VAL A 105 22.18 7.89 -3.31
CA VAL A 105 22.44 9.32 -3.50
C VAL A 105 23.04 9.60 -4.88
N ASP A 106 24.03 8.81 -5.29
CA ASP A 106 24.61 8.93 -6.64
C ASP A 106 23.56 8.66 -7.73
N GLY A 107 22.61 7.76 -7.48
CA GLY A 107 21.47 7.51 -8.38
C GLY A 107 20.55 8.71 -8.49
N LEU A 108 20.23 9.37 -7.38
CA LEU A 108 19.41 10.60 -7.36
C LEU A 108 20.04 11.71 -8.21
N LYS A 109 21.36 11.93 -8.11
CA LYS A 109 22.10 12.91 -8.93
C LYS A 109 21.95 12.69 -10.43
N TYR A 110 21.79 11.43 -10.85
CA TYR A 110 21.61 11.08 -12.28
C TYR A 110 20.16 10.80 -12.66
N LEU A 111 19.19 11.13 -11.81
CA LEU A 111 17.76 11.04 -12.15
C LEU A 111 17.36 12.04 -13.23
N GLY A 112 18.01 13.24 -13.26
CA GLY A 112 17.83 14.22 -14.32
C GLY A 112 16.52 14.99 -14.27
N MET A 113 15.92 15.15 -13.08
CA MET A 113 14.68 15.90 -12.87
C MET A 113 14.88 17.39 -12.68
N LYS A 114 16.13 17.83 -12.44
CA LYS A 114 16.50 19.22 -12.30
C LYS A 114 17.06 19.77 -13.62
N PHE A 115 16.74 21.01 -13.96
CA PHE A 115 17.45 21.73 -15.00
C PHE A 115 18.85 22.07 -14.49
N ASP A 116 19.85 21.42 -15.06
CA ASP A 116 21.23 21.70 -14.70
C ASP A 116 21.65 23.09 -15.20
N GLU A 117 22.22 23.87 -14.30
CA GLU A 117 22.93 25.08 -14.65
C GLU A 117 24.18 24.75 -15.46
N SER A 118 24.63 25.70 -16.29
CA SER A 118 25.90 25.57 -17.00
C SER A 118 27.04 25.37 -15.98
N ARG A 119 27.91 24.41 -16.25
CA ARG A 119 29.04 24.11 -15.38
C ARG A 119 30.22 25.03 -15.65
N SER A 120 31.03 25.25 -14.62
CA SER A 120 32.28 26.00 -14.75
C SER A 120 33.48 25.13 -15.21
N GLU A 121 33.33 23.79 -15.12
CA GLU A 121 34.36 22.83 -15.53
C GLU A 121 33.86 21.91 -16.64
N PRO A 122 34.66 21.58 -17.68
CA PRO A 122 36.04 21.95 -17.93
C PRO A 122 36.26 23.38 -18.45
N PHE A 123 35.18 24.13 -18.78
CA PHE A 123 35.20 25.53 -19.14
C PHE A 123 33.88 26.18 -18.73
N GLU A 124 33.90 27.47 -18.53
CA GLU A 124 32.70 28.23 -18.14
C GLU A 124 31.63 28.19 -19.23
N GLY A 125 30.41 27.73 -18.84
CA GLY A 125 29.32 27.47 -19.78
C GLY A 125 29.32 26.07 -20.39
N SER A 126 30.08 25.11 -19.83
CA SER A 126 30.02 23.71 -20.23
C SER A 126 28.67 23.08 -19.86
N SER A 127 28.28 22.06 -20.64
CA SER A 127 26.94 21.42 -20.49
C SER A 127 26.73 20.74 -19.15
N GLY A 128 25.62 21.07 -18.50
CA GLY A 128 25.13 20.39 -17.29
C GLY A 128 24.22 19.20 -17.57
N VAL A 129 23.81 18.93 -18.83
CA VAL A 129 22.78 17.97 -19.20
C VAL A 129 22.99 16.58 -18.57
N ILE A 130 21.91 15.95 -18.12
CA ILE A 130 21.86 14.58 -17.61
C ILE A 130 21.12 13.70 -18.59
N HIS A 131 21.63 12.49 -18.85
CA HIS A 131 20.92 11.52 -19.70
C HIS A 131 19.82 10.84 -18.90
N PRO A 132 18.52 10.91 -19.32
CA PRO A 132 17.38 10.52 -18.50
C PRO A 132 17.10 9.01 -18.45
N ILE A 133 18.09 8.14 -18.67
CA ILE A 133 17.93 6.69 -18.74
C ILE A 133 17.38 6.11 -17.43
N LEU A 134 17.80 6.66 -16.30
CA LEU A 134 17.34 6.20 -14.97
C LEU A 134 15.91 6.65 -14.72
N ALA A 135 15.57 7.90 -15.04
CA ALA A 135 14.20 8.42 -14.90
C ALA A 135 13.22 7.67 -15.80
N GLU A 136 13.60 7.38 -17.06
CA GLU A 136 12.80 6.58 -17.98
C GLU A 136 12.51 5.19 -17.37
N ALA A 137 13.51 4.55 -16.79
CA ALA A 137 13.38 3.24 -16.17
C ALA A 137 12.43 3.25 -14.98
N VAL A 138 12.58 4.22 -14.08
CA VAL A 138 11.76 4.37 -12.88
C VAL A 138 10.31 4.63 -13.24
N THR A 139 10.05 5.59 -14.12
CA THR A 139 8.68 5.98 -14.50
C THR A 139 7.94 4.89 -15.26
N GLN A 140 8.63 4.14 -16.11
CA GLN A 140 8.01 3.00 -16.79
C GLN A 140 7.63 1.88 -15.83
N PHE A 141 8.50 1.57 -14.87
CA PHE A 141 8.20 0.59 -13.83
C PHE A 141 6.99 1.03 -12.99
N GLN A 142 7.00 2.29 -12.51
CA GLN A 142 5.89 2.86 -11.73
C GLN A 142 4.57 2.74 -12.48
N ALA A 143 4.51 3.21 -13.72
CA ALA A 143 3.29 3.19 -14.53
C ALA A 143 2.75 1.77 -14.78
N GLN A 144 3.63 0.78 -14.91
CA GLN A 144 3.24 -0.61 -15.09
C GLN A 144 2.78 -1.24 -13.78
N ALA A 145 3.55 -1.09 -12.71
CA ALA A 145 3.27 -1.69 -11.41
C ALA A 145 1.98 -1.12 -10.79
N TYR A 146 1.74 0.17 -10.93
CA TYR A 146 0.57 0.84 -10.39
C TYR A 146 -0.75 0.22 -10.87
N LYS A 147 -0.89 -0.06 -12.17
CA LYS A 147 -2.10 -0.70 -12.72
C LYS A 147 -2.32 -2.12 -12.20
N GLU A 148 -1.24 -2.83 -11.88
CA GLU A 148 -1.33 -4.19 -11.39
C GLU A 148 -1.61 -4.25 -9.89
N MET A 149 -1.00 -3.33 -9.13
CA MET A 149 -1.11 -3.32 -7.67
C MET A 149 -2.43 -2.73 -7.18
N LEU A 150 -3.05 -1.80 -7.93
CA LEU A 150 -4.31 -1.15 -7.59
C LEU A 150 -5.32 -1.25 -8.73
N PRO A 151 -5.92 -2.41 -8.96
CA PRO A 151 -6.98 -2.55 -9.96
C PRO A 151 -8.27 -1.82 -9.54
N ALA A 152 -9.04 -1.31 -10.51
CA ALA A 152 -10.24 -0.49 -10.27
C ALA A 152 -11.33 -1.16 -9.40
N LYS A 153 -11.38 -2.50 -9.34
CA LYS A 153 -12.31 -3.26 -8.47
C LYS A 153 -11.79 -3.47 -7.05
N GLY A 154 -10.65 -2.90 -6.73
CA GLY A 154 -9.94 -3.09 -5.47
C GLY A 154 -8.87 -4.18 -5.52
N PRO A 155 -7.83 -4.05 -4.69
CA PRO A 155 -6.65 -4.91 -4.74
C PRO A 155 -6.78 -6.21 -3.96
N VAL A 156 -7.86 -6.42 -3.21
CA VAL A 156 -8.01 -7.51 -2.23
C VAL A 156 -8.83 -8.67 -2.78
N LYS A 157 -8.34 -9.88 -2.58
CA LYS A 157 -9.02 -11.14 -2.76
C LYS A 157 -8.84 -11.99 -1.51
N THR A 158 -9.84 -12.79 -1.15
CA THR A 158 -9.76 -13.71 -0.01
C THR A 158 -9.50 -15.15 -0.45
N GLN A 159 -8.82 -15.90 0.40
CA GLN A 159 -8.59 -17.33 0.25
C GLN A 159 -8.91 -18.02 1.57
N LEU A 160 -9.75 -19.05 1.51
CA LEU A 160 -10.09 -19.84 2.68
C LEU A 160 -8.96 -20.81 3.05
N ILE A 161 -8.62 -20.83 4.34
CA ILE A 161 -7.69 -21.79 4.93
C ILE A 161 -8.51 -22.83 5.69
N GLY A 162 -8.42 -24.10 5.29
CA GLY A 162 -9.11 -25.20 5.94
C GLY A 162 -10.38 -25.70 5.22
N GLN A 163 -11.38 -26.12 5.98
CA GLN A 163 -12.60 -26.69 5.42
C GLN A 163 -13.54 -25.62 4.88
N ARG A 164 -14.03 -25.84 3.67
CA ARG A 164 -15.02 -24.95 3.03
C ARG A 164 -16.41 -25.29 3.50
N SER A 165 -17.14 -24.28 3.94
CA SER A 165 -18.57 -24.34 4.21
C SER A 165 -19.24 -23.12 3.56
N ALA A 166 -20.54 -23.17 3.37
CA ALA A 166 -21.31 -22.03 2.85
C ALA A 166 -21.13 -20.77 3.72
N ASP A 167 -21.05 -20.96 5.04
CA ASP A 167 -20.86 -19.84 5.97
C ASP A 167 -19.47 -19.21 5.87
N THR A 168 -18.41 -20.03 5.74
CA THR A 168 -17.04 -19.53 5.58
C THR A 168 -16.83 -18.88 4.21
N GLU A 169 -17.49 -19.36 3.14
CA GLU A 169 -17.48 -18.70 1.84
C GLU A 169 -18.16 -17.33 1.89
N ALA A 170 -19.34 -17.25 2.51
CA ALA A 170 -20.04 -15.99 2.71
C ALA A 170 -19.27 -14.99 3.59
N GLN A 171 -18.55 -15.47 4.60
CA GLN A 171 -17.65 -14.66 5.44
C GLN A 171 -16.48 -14.12 4.61
N ALA A 172 -15.84 -14.96 3.80
CA ALA A 172 -14.74 -14.57 2.93
C ALA A 172 -15.16 -13.49 1.91
N ASP A 173 -16.36 -13.62 1.34
CA ASP A 173 -16.91 -12.63 0.42
C ASP A 173 -17.17 -11.28 1.11
N ARG A 174 -17.72 -11.29 2.35
CA ARG A 174 -17.90 -10.07 3.15
C ARG A 174 -16.57 -9.37 3.46
N VAL A 175 -15.56 -10.12 3.90
CA VAL A 175 -14.22 -9.59 4.19
C VAL A 175 -13.59 -8.99 2.94
N GLN A 176 -13.68 -9.67 1.79
CA GLN A 176 -13.17 -9.17 0.52
C GLN A 176 -13.86 -7.87 0.10
N GLU A 177 -15.20 -7.82 0.14
CA GLU A 177 -15.99 -6.65 -0.25
C GLU A 177 -15.67 -5.47 0.67
N PHE A 178 -15.64 -5.70 1.98
CA PHE A 178 -15.32 -4.67 2.97
C PHE A 178 -13.90 -4.12 2.81
N MET A 179 -12.88 -4.97 2.71
CA MET A 179 -11.51 -4.50 2.58
C MET A 179 -11.29 -3.69 1.30
N ASN A 180 -11.88 -4.13 0.18
CA ASN A 180 -11.84 -3.34 -1.05
C ASN A 180 -12.56 -2.00 -0.91
N PHE A 181 -13.74 -1.98 -0.29
CA PHE A 181 -14.45 -0.74 0.02
C PHE A 181 -13.61 0.18 0.90
N TYR A 182 -13.01 -0.35 1.96
CA TYR A 182 -12.26 0.43 2.92
C TYR A 182 -10.99 1.05 2.31
N ILE A 183 -10.21 0.25 1.59
CA ILE A 183 -8.98 0.71 0.91
C ILE A 183 -9.30 1.75 -0.16
N MET A 184 -10.34 1.54 -0.98
CA MET A 184 -10.64 2.41 -2.12
C MET A 184 -11.44 3.67 -1.74
N ASN A 185 -12.22 3.66 -0.65
CA ASN A 185 -13.14 4.76 -0.34
C ASN A 185 -12.86 5.42 1.01
N VAL A 186 -12.40 4.68 2.02
CA VAL A 186 -12.15 5.21 3.37
C VAL A 186 -10.70 5.67 3.52
N MET A 187 -9.75 4.86 3.06
CA MET A 187 -8.31 5.19 3.08
C MET A 187 -7.93 6.01 1.83
N LYS A 188 -8.38 7.28 1.79
CA LYS A 188 -8.14 8.17 0.62
C LYS A 188 -6.67 8.42 0.33
N ASP A 189 -5.81 8.25 1.32
CA ASP A 189 -4.36 8.36 1.24
C ASP A 189 -3.68 7.10 0.69
N TYR A 190 -4.37 5.96 0.61
CA TYR A 190 -3.77 4.71 0.15
C TYR A 190 -3.19 4.79 -1.27
N ASP A 191 -3.92 5.44 -2.16
CA ASP A 191 -3.55 5.60 -3.58
C ASP A 191 -2.27 6.45 -3.75
N PRO A 192 -2.18 7.72 -3.27
CA PRO A 192 -0.95 8.50 -3.37
C PRO A 192 0.23 7.88 -2.61
N GLU A 193 0.00 7.23 -1.46
CA GLU A 193 1.05 6.53 -0.70
C GLU A 193 1.60 5.31 -1.47
N LEU A 194 0.76 4.61 -2.23
CA LEU A 194 1.19 3.52 -3.10
C LEU A 194 1.95 4.05 -4.31
N ASP A 195 1.52 5.15 -4.91
CA ASP A 195 2.18 5.77 -6.06
C ASP A 195 3.59 6.24 -5.69
N MET A 196 3.76 6.90 -4.54
CA MET A 196 5.07 7.25 -3.99
C MET A 196 5.94 6.00 -3.75
N LEU A 197 5.40 4.96 -3.13
CA LEU A 197 6.12 3.70 -2.91
C LEU A 197 6.65 3.13 -4.23
N LEU A 198 5.84 3.12 -5.28
CA LEU A 198 6.20 2.56 -6.58
C LEU A 198 7.23 3.40 -7.34
N PHE A 199 7.37 4.69 -7.00
CA PHE A 199 8.44 5.54 -7.51
C PHE A 199 9.76 5.31 -6.77
N TYR A 200 9.75 5.31 -5.45
CA TYR A 200 10.96 5.15 -4.64
C TYR A 200 11.52 3.73 -4.69
N LEU A 201 10.66 2.72 -4.78
CA LEU A 201 11.07 1.32 -4.75
C LEU A 201 12.07 0.93 -5.86
N PRO A 202 11.83 1.20 -7.15
CA PRO A 202 12.80 0.89 -8.19
C PRO A 202 14.07 1.73 -8.07
N LEU A 203 13.99 2.92 -7.52
CA LEU A 203 15.12 3.83 -7.38
C LEU A 203 16.08 3.37 -6.29
N ALA A 204 15.60 3.21 -5.06
CA ALA A 204 16.38 2.83 -3.89
C ALA A 204 16.57 1.31 -3.73
N GLY A 205 15.61 0.50 -4.24
CA GLY A 205 15.60 -0.96 -4.12
C GLY A 205 14.83 -1.51 -2.93
N SER A 206 14.53 -0.66 -1.94
CA SER A 206 13.63 -0.94 -0.82
C SER A 206 12.70 0.23 -0.60
N ALA A 207 11.49 -0.06 -0.18
CA ALA A 207 10.51 0.90 0.30
C ALA A 207 9.70 0.24 1.40
N PHE A 208 9.08 1.02 2.26
CA PHE A 208 8.39 0.48 3.42
C PHE A 208 7.00 1.05 3.55
N LYS A 209 6.13 0.31 4.24
CA LYS A 209 4.84 0.79 4.72
C LYS A 209 4.68 0.51 6.19
N LYS A 210 4.05 1.43 6.92
CA LYS A 210 3.64 1.27 8.31
C LYS A 210 2.12 1.17 8.37
N ILE A 211 1.63 0.11 8.98
CA ILE A 211 0.21 -0.21 9.11
C ILE A 211 -0.17 -0.11 10.57
N TYR A 212 -1.13 0.74 10.89
CA TYR A 212 -1.62 0.94 12.25
C TYR A 212 -3.03 1.55 12.25
N PHE A 213 -3.64 1.60 13.41
CA PHE A 213 -4.89 2.35 13.62
C PHE A 213 -4.56 3.74 14.12
N ASP A 214 -4.99 4.77 13.39
CA ASP A 214 -4.80 6.15 13.78
C ASP A 214 -6.00 6.61 14.62
N THR A 215 -5.76 6.87 15.89
CA THR A 215 -6.81 7.26 16.85
C THR A 215 -7.34 8.67 16.60
N VAL A 216 -6.53 9.56 16.00
CA VAL A 216 -6.94 10.93 15.66
C VAL A 216 -7.85 10.93 14.44
N LEU A 217 -7.48 10.16 13.41
CA LEU A 217 -8.28 9.96 12.20
C LEU A 217 -9.41 8.94 12.41
N ASN A 218 -9.37 8.19 13.51
CA ASN A 218 -10.28 7.09 13.85
C ASN A 218 -10.46 6.08 12.72
N ARG A 219 -9.36 5.68 12.07
CA ARG A 219 -9.33 4.73 10.97
C ARG A 219 -7.99 4.00 10.85
N ALA A 220 -8.01 2.84 10.21
CA ALA A 220 -6.79 2.18 9.80
C ALA A 220 -6.07 3.00 8.71
N VAL A 221 -4.75 3.02 8.77
CA VAL A 221 -3.88 3.69 7.80
C VAL A 221 -2.75 2.77 7.36
N SER A 222 -2.27 2.98 6.14
CA SER A 222 -1.10 2.31 5.57
C SER A 222 -0.22 3.36 4.91
N LYS A 223 0.75 3.89 5.67
CA LYS A 223 1.62 4.99 5.24
C LYS A 223 2.89 4.49 4.60
N PHE A 224 3.29 5.13 3.53
CA PHE A 224 4.61 4.96 2.93
C PHE A 224 5.69 5.52 3.86
N ILE A 225 6.81 4.84 3.94
CA ILE A 225 8.02 5.29 4.60
C ILE A 225 9.15 5.20 3.59
N SER A 226 9.85 6.30 3.42
CA SER A 226 11.00 6.37 2.53
C SER A 226 12.14 5.46 3.00
N PRO A 227 13.00 5.01 2.11
CA PRO A 227 14.09 4.10 2.46
C PRO A 227 15.08 4.67 3.48
N GLU A 228 15.25 5.99 3.49
CA GLU A 228 16.12 6.71 4.42
C GLU A 228 15.55 6.78 5.83
N ASP A 229 14.20 6.85 5.96
CA ASP A 229 13.50 7.07 7.22
C ASP A 229 13.28 5.79 8.03
N LEU A 230 13.39 4.60 7.40
CA LEU A 230 13.39 3.34 8.15
C LEU A 230 14.81 2.78 8.28
N ILE A 231 15.37 2.89 9.48
CA ILE A 231 16.72 2.49 9.81
C ILE A 231 16.69 1.11 10.46
N VAL A 232 17.35 0.15 9.82
CA VAL A 232 17.44 -1.24 10.28
C VAL A 232 18.90 -1.67 10.13
N PRO A 233 19.48 -2.45 11.06
CA PRO A 233 20.83 -2.97 10.92
C PRO A 233 21.01 -3.69 9.58
N TYR A 234 22.08 -3.39 8.85
CA TYR A 234 22.31 -3.94 7.50
C TYR A 234 22.40 -5.47 7.47
N GLU A 235 22.84 -6.07 8.58
CA GLU A 235 23.00 -7.52 8.74
C GLU A 235 21.66 -8.25 9.03
N ALA A 236 20.58 -7.52 9.33
CA ALA A 236 19.29 -8.13 9.62
C ALA A 236 18.77 -8.91 8.41
N SER A 237 18.17 -10.07 8.63
CA SER A 237 17.59 -10.89 7.58
C SER A 237 16.23 -10.33 7.10
N ASP A 238 15.39 -9.93 8.04
CA ASP A 238 14.05 -9.39 7.81
C ASP A 238 13.59 -8.51 8.99
N LEU A 239 12.43 -7.85 8.84
CA LEU A 239 11.86 -6.98 9.87
C LEU A 239 11.43 -7.72 11.14
N SER A 240 11.08 -9.00 11.03
CA SER A 240 10.62 -9.79 12.17
C SER A 240 11.78 -10.24 13.05
N SER A 241 12.91 -10.57 12.44
CA SER A 241 14.12 -11.01 13.12
C SER A 241 15.04 -9.88 13.56
N ALA A 242 14.85 -8.66 13.05
CA ALA A 242 15.64 -7.50 13.43
C ALA A 242 15.45 -7.16 14.92
N GLU A 243 16.57 -7.01 15.64
CA GLU A 243 16.53 -6.62 17.06
C GLU A 243 16.04 -5.19 17.24
N ARG A 244 16.32 -4.32 16.26
CA ARG A 244 15.91 -2.92 16.28
C ARG A 244 15.42 -2.49 14.90
N VAL A 245 14.30 -1.79 14.89
CA VAL A 245 13.73 -1.12 13.72
C VAL A 245 13.40 0.32 14.15
N THR A 246 14.05 1.30 13.55
CA THR A 246 13.87 2.70 13.90
C THR A 246 13.19 3.44 12.75
N HIS A 247 12.09 4.11 13.03
CA HIS A 247 11.41 5.00 12.11
C HIS A 247 11.72 6.46 12.50
N ALA A 248 12.39 7.17 11.62
CA ALA A 248 12.63 8.60 11.75
C ALA A 248 11.40 9.37 11.25
N ILE A 249 10.85 10.23 12.09
CA ILE A 249 9.63 10.98 11.79
C ILE A 249 9.94 12.47 11.94
N SER A 250 9.70 13.27 10.91
CA SER A 250 9.74 14.72 11.00
C SER A 250 8.42 15.21 11.59
N MET A 251 8.49 15.91 12.71
CA MET A 251 7.31 16.41 13.43
C MET A 251 7.48 17.88 13.80
N SER A 252 6.47 18.68 13.49
CA SER A 252 6.43 20.06 13.97
C SER A 252 6.28 20.10 15.49
N ARG A 253 6.79 21.17 16.11
CA ARG A 253 6.63 21.41 17.56
C ARG A 253 5.16 21.36 18.01
N ASN A 254 4.24 21.83 17.15
CA ASN A 254 2.81 21.80 17.44
C ASN A 254 2.23 20.38 17.44
N GLU A 255 2.70 19.51 16.54
CA GLU A 255 2.29 18.09 16.53
C GLU A 255 2.78 17.36 17.75
N ILE A 256 4.04 17.57 18.15
CA ILE A 256 4.57 17.01 19.40
C ILE A 256 3.73 17.48 20.59
N LYS A 257 3.40 18.78 20.65
CA LYS A 257 2.56 19.31 21.76
C LYS A 257 1.14 18.72 21.75
N LYS A 258 0.54 18.48 20.59
CA LYS A 258 -0.74 17.75 20.50
C LYS A 258 -0.64 16.34 21.08
N GLN A 259 0.46 15.62 20.78
CA GLN A 259 0.68 14.28 21.32
C GLN A 259 0.94 14.30 22.83
N GLN A 260 1.57 15.33 23.37
CA GLN A 260 1.71 15.55 24.81
C GLN A 260 0.34 15.80 25.47
N LEU A 261 -0.47 16.69 24.90
CA LEU A 261 -1.81 16.98 25.42
C LEU A 261 -2.78 15.80 25.36
N SER A 262 -2.59 14.89 24.38
CA SER A 262 -3.37 13.67 24.31
C SER A 262 -2.89 12.58 25.30
N GLY A 263 -1.80 12.82 26.05
CA GLY A 263 -1.19 11.81 26.92
C GLY A 263 -0.44 10.70 26.19
N PHE A 264 -0.27 10.81 24.86
CA PHE A 264 0.50 9.83 24.11
C PHE A 264 2.01 9.99 24.35
N TYR A 265 2.51 11.24 24.41
CA TYR A 265 3.87 11.59 24.83
C TYR A 265 3.86 12.17 26.24
N ALA A 266 4.94 11.97 26.98
CA ALA A 266 5.17 12.61 28.27
C ALA A 266 5.25 14.14 28.12
N ASP A 267 4.73 14.89 29.08
CA ASP A 267 4.75 16.37 29.08
C ASP A 267 6.13 16.87 29.54
N VAL A 268 7.09 16.79 28.64
CA VAL A 268 8.49 17.25 28.85
C VAL A 268 8.77 18.46 27.99
N GLU A 269 9.61 19.37 28.48
CA GLU A 269 10.03 20.54 27.72
C GLU A 269 11.02 20.16 26.62
N ILE A 270 10.63 20.35 25.36
CA ILE A 270 11.47 20.11 24.20
C ILE A 270 12.16 21.41 23.82
N LYS A 271 13.47 21.39 23.83
CA LYS A 271 14.30 22.54 23.44
C LYS A 271 14.18 22.75 21.93
N GLU A 272 14.28 24.02 21.51
CA GLU A 272 14.33 24.34 20.08
C GLU A 272 15.47 23.59 19.42
N SER A 273 15.21 23.06 18.21
CA SER A 273 16.22 22.37 17.41
C SER A 273 17.31 23.39 17.02
N SER A 274 18.36 23.47 17.83
CA SER A 274 19.47 24.41 17.62
C SER A 274 20.52 23.95 16.63
N TYR A 275 20.40 22.71 16.18
CA TYR A 275 21.39 22.04 15.33
C TYR A 275 20.74 21.67 14.01
N ASP A 276 21.48 21.91 12.92
CA ASP A 276 21.17 21.33 11.63
C ASP A 276 21.40 19.83 11.80
N PRO A 277 20.36 19.04 12.01
CA PRO A 277 20.56 17.61 12.24
C PRO A 277 21.24 17.07 11.01
N ASP A 278 21.85 15.92 11.14
CA ASP A 278 22.28 15.09 10.02
C ASP A 278 21.12 14.85 9.05
N ASN A 279 20.73 15.90 8.29
CA ASN A 279 19.98 15.67 7.08
C ASN A 279 20.76 14.61 6.34
N SER A 280 20.15 13.45 6.17
CA SER A 280 20.78 12.37 5.44
C SER A 280 21.27 12.92 4.11
N ASP A 281 22.38 12.45 3.61
CA ASP A 281 22.87 12.89 2.30
C ASP A 281 21.82 12.68 1.19
N VAL A 282 20.89 11.74 1.42
CA VAL A 282 19.70 11.50 0.58
C VAL A 282 18.74 12.70 0.63
N GLN A 283 18.38 13.18 1.83
CA GLN A 283 17.45 14.31 1.97
C GLN A 283 18.05 15.59 1.39
N LYS A 284 19.35 15.85 1.61
CA LYS A 284 20.05 16.98 0.99
C LYS A 284 19.98 16.94 -0.53
N GLU A 285 20.13 15.77 -1.12
CA GLU A 285 20.06 15.61 -2.57
C GLU A 285 18.62 15.79 -3.09
N ILE A 286 17.61 15.31 -2.36
CA ILE A 286 16.21 15.51 -2.68
C ILE A 286 15.86 17.00 -2.60
N ASP A 287 16.23 17.69 -1.52
CA ASP A 287 16.01 19.11 -1.33
C ASP A 287 16.67 19.94 -2.46
N ASP A 288 17.88 19.53 -2.89
CA ASP A 288 18.57 20.18 -4.01
C ASP A 288 17.84 19.94 -5.35
N ILE A 289 17.30 18.75 -5.58
CA ILE A 289 16.49 18.44 -6.78
C ILE A 289 15.18 19.23 -6.78
N GLU A 290 14.51 19.35 -5.64
CA GLU A 290 13.24 20.08 -5.49
C GLU A 290 13.45 21.59 -5.40
N GLY A 291 14.67 22.04 -5.15
CA GLY A 291 14.99 23.44 -4.97
C GLY A 291 14.54 24.01 -3.63
N VAL A 292 14.43 23.14 -2.61
CA VAL A 292 14.08 23.53 -1.25
C VAL A 292 15.27 24.22 -0.62
N GLY A 293 15.11 25.50 -0.24
CA GLY A 293 16.14 26.25 0.46
C GLY A 293 16.23 25.85 1.93
N PRO A 294 17.34 26.21 2.60
CA PRO A 294 17.51 25.94 4.03
C PRO A 294 16.38 26.61 4.84
N SER A 295 15.69 25.82 5.67
CA SER A 295 14.64 26.34 6.56
C SER A 295 15.26 27.16 7.70
N TYR A 296 14.54 28.21 8.19
CA TYR A 296 14.95 28.97 9.35
C TYR A 296 14.83 28.11 10.62
N ALA A 297 15.71 28.33 11.59
CA ALA A 297 15.80 27.50 12.81
C ALA A 297 14.48 27.44 13.62
N GLU A 298 13.69 28.52 13.57
CA GLU A 298 12.41 28.62 14.29
C GLU A 298 11.28 27.77 13.66
N ASP A 299 11.38 27.48 12.37
CA ASP A 299 10.38 26.72 11.59
C ASP A 299 10.81 25.26 11.33
N ARG A 300 11.94 24.83 11.89
CA ARG A 300 12.45 23.45 11.66
C ARG A 300 11.65 22.43 12.45
N ASP A 301 11.30 21.37 11.77
CA ASP A 301 10.71 20.20 12.39
C ASP A 301 11.74 19.45 13.26
N HIS A 302 11.22 18.76 14.26
CA HIS A 302 11.99 17.87 15.10
C HIS A 302 12.08 16.48 14.47
N THR A 303 13.26 15.89 14.47
CA THR A 303 13.42 14.48 14.13
C THR A 303 13.11 13.63 15.36
N VAL A 304 12.01 12.91 15.30
CA VAL A 304 11.57 12.01 16.36
C VAL A 304 11.82 10.57 15.91
N TYR A 305 12.62 9.83 16.67
CA TYR A 305 12.87 8.40 16.43
C TYR A 305 11.88 7.55 17.19
N GLU A 306 11.08 6.77 16.46
CA GLU A 306 10.27 5.69 16.98
C GLU A 306 11.02 4.38 16.84
N VAL A 307 11.50 3.83 17.93
CA VAL A 307 12.44 2.72 17.99
C VAL A 307 11.75 1.48 18.52
N HIS A 308 11.50 0.51 17.64
CA HIS A 308 11.01 -0.81 18.02
C HIS A 308 12.20 -1.70 18.37
N THR A 309 12.40 -1.99 19.63
CA THR A 309 13.61 -2.70 20.11
C THR A 309 13.28 -3.65 21.25
N ILE A 310 14.23 -4.47 21.63
CA ILE A 310 14.13 -5.44 22.72
C ILE A 310 15.00 -4.96 23.87
N LEU A 311 14.39 -4.67 25.03
CA LEU A 311 15.03 -4.09 26.20
C LEU A 311 14.79 -4.91 27.45
N ASP A 312 15.70 -4.78 28.40
CA ASP A 312 15.54 -5.20 29.79
C ASP A 312 15.45 -3.92 30.63
N LEU A 313 14.22 -3.51 30.95
CA LEU A 313 13.95 -2.29 31.68
C LEU A 313 13.83 -2.62 33.17
N LYS A 314 14.62 -1.96 34.00
CA LYS A 314 14.60 -2.12 35.45
C LYS A 314 13.24 -1.78 36.03
N GLY A 315 12.67 -2.69 36.81
CA GLY A 315 11.32 -2.57 37.37
C GLY A 315 10.19 -3.08 36.45
N PHE A 316 10.52 -3.46 35.20
CA PHE A 316 9.61 -4.01 34.20
C PHE A 316 10.16 -5.30 33.57
N GLU A 317 11.06 -5.98 34.31
CA GLU A 317 11.67 -7.23 33.87
C GLU A 317 10.60 -8.33 33.73
N ASP A 318 10.87 -9.27 32.82
CA ASP A 318 10.05 -10.47 32.72
C ASP A 318 10.19 -11.31 33.98
N ALA A 319 9.06 -11.60 34.64
CA ALA A 319 9.03 -12.43 35.84
C ALA A 319 8.54 -13.85 35.54
N GLY A 320 9.30 -14.84 35.97
CA GLY A 320 8.88 -16.22 35.93
C GLY A 320 7.72 -16.52 36.90
N GLN A 321 7.22 -17.75 36.87
CA GLN A 321 6.15 -18.20 37.79
C GLN A 321 6.55 -18.04 39.26
N ASP A 322 7.84 -18.02 39.57
CA ASP A 322 8.41 -17.84 40.90
C ASP A 322 8.60 -16.38 41.32
N GLY A 323 8.18 -15.41 40.45
CA GLY A 323 8.36 -13.99 40.68
C GLY A 323 9.82 -13.50 40.56
N GLN A 324 10.75 -14.35 40.11
CA GLN A 324 12.12 -13.96 39.85
C GLN A 324 12.29 -13.49 38.40
N PRO A 325 13.16 -12.50 38.11
CA PRO A 325 13.46 -12.07 36.76
C PRO A 325 13.98 -13.23 35.91
N THR A 326 13.38 -13.46 34.74
CA THR A 326 13.80 -14.53 33.82
C THR A 326 15.06 -14.16 33.03
N GLY A 327 15.42 -12.86 32.98
CA GLY A 327 16.48 -12.32 32.10
C GLY A 327 16.07 -12.25 30.62
N LEU A 328 14.78 -12.48 30.31
CA LEU A 328 14.24 -12.28 28.98
C LEU A 328 14.06 -10.78 28.71
N LYS A 329 14.69 -10.29 27.66
CA LYS A 329 14.45 -8.94 27.17
C LYS A 329 13.09 -8.85 26.49
N LEU A 330 12.34 -7.82 26.80
CA LEU A 330 10.98 -7.62 26.28
C LEU A 330 10.96 -6.63 25.10
N PRO A 331 10.02 -6.78 24.16
CA PRO A 331 9.82 -5.82 23.07
C PRO A 331 9.17 -4.52 23.58
N TYR A 332 9.76 -3.39 23.24
CA TYR A 332 9.25 -2.06 23.52
C TYR A 332 9.31 -1.16 22.28
N ILE A 333 8.47 -0.13 22.29
CA ILE A 333 8.56 1.01 21.38
C ILE A 333 9.00 2.20 22.23
N VAL A 334 10.17 2.74 21.89
CA VAL A 334 10.75 3.91 22.55
C VAL A 334 10.73 5.06 21.58
N THR A 335 10.13 6.18 21.96
CA THR A 335 10.12 7.40 21.15
C THR A 335 11.06 8.44 21.76
N ILE A 336 11.98 8.95 20.95
CA ILE A 336 13.06 9.86 21.39
C ILE A 336 13.12 11.05 20.43
N ASP A 337 13.15 12.27 20.96
CA ASP A 337 13.51 13.45 20.17
C ASP A 337 15.04 13.52 20.02
N GLU A 338 15.53 13.57 18.78
CA GLU A 338 16.97 13.55 18.46
C GLU A 338 17.67 14.79 19.04
N SER A 339 17.08 15.97 18.90
CA SER A 339 17.69 17.25 19.23
C SER A 339 17.89 17.44 20.73
N SER A 340 16.87 17.11 21.53
CA SER A 340 16.91 17.22 23.00
C SER A 340 17.42 15.95 23.68
N GLN A 341 17.52 14.83 22.93
CA GLN A 341 17.84 13.49 23.44
C GLN A 341 16.85 13.03 24.54
N THR A 342 15.64 13.54 24.49
CA THR A 342 14.61 13.28 25.49
C THR A 342 13.71 12.14 25.06
N VAL A 343 13.45 11.21 25.98
CA VAL A 343 12.51 10.12 25.75
C VAL A 343 11.08 10.66 25.92
N LEU A 344 10.26 10.54 24.89
CA LEU A 344 8.88 11.03 24.86
C LEU A 344 7.88 9.93 25.26
N SER A 345 8.14 8.69 24.88
CA SER A 345 7.29 7.58 25.29
C SER A 345 8.06 6.26 25.32
N ILE A 346 7.64 5.35 26.20
CA ILE A 346 8.06 3.96 26.27
C ILE A 346 6.79 3.12 26.40
N ARG A 347 6.52 2.25 25.43
CA ARG A 347 5.32 1.40 25.41
C ARG A 347 5.71 -0.04 25.13
N ARG A 348 4.94 -0.99 25.72
CA ARG A 348 5.12 -2.41 25.44
C ARG A 348 4.70 -2.73 24.00
N ASN A 349 5.48 -3.57 23.33
CA ASN A 349 5.24 -3.96 21.95
C ASN A 349 4.96 -5.47 21.81
N TYR A 350 4.08 -5.99 22.67
CA TYR A 350 3.62 -7.38 22.66
C TYR A 350 2.19 -7.45 23.20
N VAL A 351 1.48 -8.52 22.90
CA VAL A 351 0.09 -8.71 23.35
C VAL A 351 0.07 -9.10 24.82
N GLU A 352 -0.81 -8.48 25.59
CA GLU A 352 -1.04 -8.85 26.99
C GLU A 352 -1.45 -10.32 27.10
N GLY A 353 -0.79 -11.06 27.99
CA GLY A 353 -1.07 -12.49 28.18
C GLY A 353 -0.39 -13.44 27.19
N ASP A 354 0.34 -12.95 26.16
CA ASP A 354 1.17 -13.82 25.31
C ASP A 354 2.33 -14.42 26.14
N PRO A 355 2.39 -15.74 26.30
CA PRO A 355 3.44 -16.38 27.08
C PRO A 355 4.83 -16.24 26.48
N TYR A 356 4.91 -16.01 25.16
CA TYR A 356 6.16 -15.83 24.43
C TYR A 356 6.55 -14.36 24.24
N LYS A 357 5.61 -13.42 24.53
CA LYS A 357 5.79 -11.98 24.38
C LYS A 357 6.39 -11.60 23.04
N ASN A 358 5.79 -12.15 21.98
CA ASN A 358 6.23 -11.92 20.61
C ASN A 358 6.04 -10.45 20.21
N LYS A 359 7.05 -9.90 19.55
CA LYS A 359 7.04 -8.55 19.01
C LYS A 359 5.89 -8.36 18.01
N ILE A 360 5.06 -7.33 18.21
CA ILE A 360 4.07 -6.89 17.22
C ILE A 360 4.81 -6.18 16.08
N ASN A 361 4.50 -6.55 14.86
CA ASN A 361 5.11 -5.95 13.68
C ASN A 361 4.13 -4.99 13.01
N TYR A 362 4.55 -3.77 12.75
CA TYR A 362 3.78 -2.71 12.09
C TYR A 362 4.28 -2.39 10.68
N PHE A 363 5.45 -2.90 10.30
CA PHE A 363 6.14 -2.52 9.07
C PHE A 363 6.12 -3.65 8.05
N VAL A 364 5.98 -3.26 6.78
CA VAL A 364 6.14 -4.14 5.63
C VAL A 364 7.22 -3.61 4.72
N GLN A 365 8.16 -4.48 4.34
CA GLN A 365 9.21 -4.16 3.40
C GLN A 365 8.82 -4.62 1.99
N TYR A 366 8.86 -3.68 1.05
CA TYR A 366 8.83 -3.93 -0.38
C TYR A 366 10.26 -3.97 -0.91
N LYS A 367 10.62 -5.02 -1.65
CA LYS A 367 11.96 -5.18 -2.26
C LYS A 367 11.86 -5.25 -3.78
N PHE A 368 12.63 -4.42 -4.46
CA PHE A 368 12.78 -4.48 -5.93
C PHE A 368 13.59 -5.72 -6.32
N LEU A 369 14.84 -5.78 -5.88
CA LEU A 369 15.68 -6.97 -5.95
C LEU A 369 16.27 -7.27 -4.57
N PRO A 370 16.47 -8.56 -4.22
CA PRO A 370 17.15 -8.91 -2.99
C PRO A 370 18.57 -8.32 -2.99
N GLY A 371 18.94 -7.66 -1.90
CA GLY A 371 20.31 -7.21 -1.67
C GLY A 371 21.17 -8.28 -1.01
N LEU A 372 22.41 -7.92 -0.71
CA LEU A 372 23.34 -8.77 0.05
C LEU A 372 23.13 -8.65 1.57
N GLY A 373 22.41 -7.63 2.01
CA GLY A 373 21.99 -7.39 3.38
C GLY A 373 20.49 -7.12 3.45
N PHE A 374 20.07 -6.39 4.48
CA PHE A 374 18.64 -6.08 4.71
C PHE A 374 18.02 -5.30 3.54
N TYR A 375 18.69 -4.26 3.04
CA TYR A 375 18.16 -3.42 1.98
C TYR A 375 18.28 -4.07 0.61
N GLY A 376 17.28 -3.89 -0.23
CA GLY A 376 17.27 -4.36 -1.62
C GLY A 376 18.16 -3.50 -2.53
N LEU A 377 18.37 -3.99 -3.74
CA LEU A 377 19.08 -3.28 -4.79
C LEU A 377 18.08 -2.69 -5.78
N GLY A 378 18.18 -1.38 -6.01
CA GLY A 378 17.38 -0.65 -6.99
C GLY A 378 18.12 -0.41 -8.31
N LEU A 379 17.47 0.30 -9.20
CA LEU A 379 18.03 0.72 -10.49
C LEU A 379 19.25 1.62 -10.31
N SER A 380 19.30 2.46 -9.26
CA SER A 380 20.47 3.25 -8.91
C SER A 380 21.71 2.37 -8.75
N HIS A 381 21.56 1.22 -8.08
CA HIS A 381 22.65 0.26 -7.88
C HIS A 381 23.01 -0.53 -9.15
N MET A 382 22.03 -0.79 -10.02
CA MET A 382 22.21 -1.65 -11.20
C MET A 382 22.68 -0.89 -12.44
N ILE A 383 22.05 0.25 -12.72
CA ILE A 383 22.31 1.04 -13.93
C ILE A 383 22.82 2.45 -13.66
N GLY A 384 23.00 2.86 -12.39
CA GLY A 384 23.52 4.17 -12.03
C GLY A 384 24.89 4.45 -12.68
N GLY A 385 25.78 3.46 -12.69
CA GLY A 385 27.07 3.57 -13.39
C GLY A 385 26.95 3.78 -14.92
N LEU A 386 25.95 3.15 -15.55
CA LEU A 386 25.66 3.37 -16.99
C LEU A 386 25.06 4.75 -17.23
N SER A 387 24.17 5.22 -16.35
CA SER A 387 23.61 6.57 -16.41
C SER A 387 24.70 7.63 -16.27
N LYS A 388 25.62 7.47 -15.32
CA LYS A 388 26.78 8.33 -15.14
C LYS A 388 27.69 8.36 -16.37
N ALA A 389 28.01 7.20 -16.94
CA ALA A 389 28.83 7.11 -18.15
C ALA A 389 28.14 7.74 -19.37
N SER A 390 26.84 7.46 -19.58
CA SER A 390 26.06 8.04 -20.68
C SER A 390 25.96 9.56 -20.58
N THR A 391 25.72 10.08 -19.38
CA THR A 391 25.72 11.51 -19.06
C THR A 391 27.07 12.16 -19.37
N SER A 392 28.18 11.53 -18.94
CA SER A 392 29.51 12.04 -19.20
C SER A 392 29.83 12.12 -20.70
N ILE A 393 29.47 11.10 -21.47
CA ILE A 393 29.68 11.09 -22.92
C ILE A 393 28.79 12.12 -23.60
N LEU A 394 27.53 12.25 -23.19
CA LEU A 394 26.59 13.22 -23.74
C LEU A 394 27.11 14.65 -23.51
N ARG A 395 27.58 14.98 -22.30
CA ARG A 395 28.22 16.25 -21.97
C ARG A 395 29.43 16.52 -22.86
N GLN A 396 30.35 15.56 -23.02
CA GLN A 396 31.51 15.68 -23.89
C GLN A 396 31.14 15.93 -25.35
N LEU A 397 30.10 15.29 -25.87
CA LEU A 397 29.63 15.51 -27.25
C LEU A 397 29.08 16.93 -27.45
N ILE A 398 28.26 17.40 -26.49
CA ILE A 398 27.68 18.74 -26.50
C ILE A 398 28.79 19.81 -26.38
N ASP A 399 29.69 19.63 -25.44
CA ASP A 399 30.81 20.53 -25.17
C ASP A 399 31.77 20.61 -26.37
N ALA A 400 32.10 19.47 -26.98
CA ALA A 400 32.88 19.44 -28.20
C ALA A 400 32.18 20.13 -29.36
N GLY A 401 30.86 19.96 -29.51
CA GLY A 401 30.04 20.65 -30.50
C GLY A 401 30.01 22.16 -30.27
N THR A 402 29.86 22.60 -29.03
CA THR A 402 29.86 24.01 -28.64
C THR A 402 31.20 24.65 -28.97
N LEU A 403 32.31 24.03 -28.59
CA LEU A 403 33.66 24.53 -28.89
C LEU A 403 33.97 24.53 -30.41
N ALA A 404 33.49 23.51 -31.13
CA ALA A 404 33.67 23.46 -32.59
C ALA A 404 32.88 24.54 -33.35
N ASN A 405 31.68 24.87 -32.86
CA ASN A 405 30.80 25.90 -33.47
C ASN A 405 31.17 27.33 -33.02
N LEU A 406 31.81 27.49 -31.89
CA LEU A 406 32.29 28.77 -31.35
C LEU A 406 33.85 28.76 -31.34
N PRO A 407 34.49 28.95 -32.51
CA PRO A 407 35.93 28.81 -32.60
C PRO A 407 36.66 29.90 -31.78
N ALA A 408 37.41 29.46 -30.82
CA ALA A 408 38.35 30.28 -30.08
C ALA A 408 39.73 30.30 -30.80
N GLY A 409 40.53 31.30 -30.55
CA GLY A 409 41.85 31.43 -31.20
C GLY A 409 42.82 32.32 -30.41
N PHE A 410 44.04 32.33 -30.84
CA PHE A 410 45.03 33.26 -30.33
C PHE A 410 45.22 34.41 -31.26
N LYS A 411 45.22 35.66 -30.76
CA LYS A 411 45.61 36.85 -31.50
C LYS A 411 47.04 37.27 -31.13
N ALA A 412 47.76 37.74 -32.14
CA ALA A 412 49.11 38.25 -31.90
C ALA A 412 49.05 39.52 -31.03
N ARG A 413 50.06 39.66 -30.15
CA ARG A 413 50.14 40.81 -29.25
C ARG A 413 50.29 42.10 -30.06
N GLY A 414 49.36 43.06 -29.88
CA GLY A 414 49.35 44.33 -30.61
C GLY A 414 48.31 44.42 -31.73
N MET A 415 47.64 43.33 -32.05
CA MET A 415 46.46 43.33 -32.89
C MET A 415 45.25 43.91 -32.14
N ARG A 416 44.58 44.91 -32.69
CA ARG A 416 43.40 45.54 -32.13
C ARG A 416 42.21 45.27 -33.05
N ILE A 417 41.14 44.78 -32.47
CA ILE A 417 39.84 44.64 -33.17
C ILE A 417 39.00 45.77 -32.63
N ARG A 418 38.34 46.55 -33.51
CA ARG A 418 37.43 47.61 -33.10
C ARG A 418 36.19 46.97 -32.45
N ASP A 419 35.78 47.51 -31.34
CA ASP A 419 34.60 47.03 -30.57
C ASP A 419 34.74 45.55 -30.17
N GLU A 420 35.90 45.11 -29.69
CA GLU A 420 36.23 43.73 -29.31
C GLU A 420 35.33 43.18 -28.18
N ASP A 421 34.85 44.05 -27.30
CA ASP A 421 33.98 43.70 -26.15
C ASP A 421 32.50 43.55 -26.53
N GLU A 422 32.11 43.86 -27.77
CA GLU A 422 30.74 43.70 -28.21
C GLU A 422 30.56 42.45 -29.08
N PRO A 423 29.43 41.72 -28.96
CA PRO A 423 29.12 40.58 -29.84
C PRO A 423 29.00 40.99 -31.29
N LEU A 424 29.55 40.19 -32.23
CA LEU A 424 29.39 40.37 -33.68
C LEU A 424 27.93 40.22 -34.10
N GLN A 425 27.42 41.18 -34.89
CA GLN A 425 26.09 41.08 -35.48
C GLN A 425 26.15 40.28 -36.79
N PRO A 426 25.10 39.54 -37.18
CA PRO A 426 25.06 38.85 -38.46
C PRO A 426 25.23 39.82 -39.64
N GLY A 427 26.29 39.62 -40.42
CA GLY A 427 26.61 40.47 -41.59
C GLY A 427 27.49 41.68 -41.27
N GLU A 428 28.00 41.82 -40.06
CA GLU A 428 28.91 42.88 -39.62
C GLU A 428 30.35 42.61 -40.06
N PHE A 429 31.04 43.66 -40.53
CA PHE A 429 32.47 43.64 -40.80
C PHE A 429 33.15 44.62 -39.86
N ARG A 430 34.15 44.17 -39.11
CA ARG A 430 34.94 44.99 -38.16
C ARG A 430 36.31 45.30 -38.68
N ASP A 431 36.74 46.53 -38.44
CA ASP A 431 38.10 46.95 -38.77
C ASP A 431 39.09 46.32 -37.80
N ILE A 432 40.23 45.84 -38.35
CA ILE A 432 41.26 45.18 -37.59
C ILE A 432 42.60 45.85 -37.90
N ASP A 433 43.23 46.42 -36.87
CA ASP A 433 44.57 46.99 -36.98
C ASP A 433 45.61 45.87 -36.72
N THR A 434 46.47 45.63 -37.70
CA THR A 434 47.58 44.65 -37.61
C THR A 434 48.93 45.34 -37.56
N THR A 435 49.81 44.94 -36.68
CA THR A 435 51.13 45.50 -36.50
C THR A 435 52.18 45.01 -37.52
N GLY A 436 51.77 44.31 -38.57
CA GLY A 436 52.59 43.75 -39.64
C GLY A 436 52.25 42.27 -39.92
N GLY A 437 52.45 41.83 -41.15
CA GLY A 437 52.07 40.47 -41.59
C GLY A 437 50.63 40.35 -42.09
N SER A 438 50.28 39.19 -42.58
CA SER A 438 48.93 38.89 -43.01
C SER A 438 48.01 38.63 -41.81
N LEU A 439 46.70 38.95 -41.95
CA LEU A 439 45.67 38.67 -40.92
C LEU A 439 45.71 37.20 -40.48
N ARG A 440 46.03 36.31 -41.40
CA ARG A 440 46.12 34.85 -41.17
C ARG A 440 47.29 34.44 -40.30
N GLU A 441 48.38 35.23 -40.25
CA GLU A 441 49.55 34.95 -39.40
C GLU A 441 49.37 35.53 -38.00
N ASN A 442 48.50 36.52 -37.84
CA ASN A 442 48.23 37.18 -36.57
C ASN A 442 47.05 36.60 -35.81
N LEU A 443 46.26 35.74 -36.45
CA LEU A 443 45.09 35.09 -35.87
C LEU A 443 45.15 33.58 -36.10
N ILE A 444 45.41 32.84 -35.05
CA ILE A 444 45.55 31.38 -35.09
C ILE A 444 44.31 30.78 -34.42
N PRO A 445 43.39 30.18 -35.16
CA PRO A 445 42.27 29.46 -34.56
C PRO A 445 42.82 28.21 -33.79
N LEU A 446 42.24 27.92 -32.64
CA LEU A 446 42.55 26.68 -31.94
C LEU A 446 42.11 25.49 -32.80
N PRO A 447 42.92 24.43 -32.90
CA PRO A 447 42.57 23.25 -33.68
C PRO A 447 41.59 22.36 -32.87
N ILE A 448 40.37 22.88 -32.73
CA ILE A 448 39.28 22.14 -32.02
C ILE A 448 38.79 21.06 -32.97
N LYS A 449 38.74 19.82 -32.48
CA LYS A 449 38.23 18.68 -33.25
C LYS A 449 36.71 18.65 -33.16
N GLU A 450 36.07 18.23 -34.23
CA GLU A 450 34.62 17.93 -34.26
C GLU A 450 34.28 16.81 -33.29
N PRO A 451 33.01 16.73 -32.78
CA PRO A 451 32.54 15.65 -31.94
C PRO A 451 32.85 14.28 -32.55
N SER A 452 33.36 13.36 -31.71
CA SER A 452 33.79 12.04 -32.19
C SER A 452 32.61 11.09 -32.46
N ASN A 453 32.53 10.57 -33.71
CA ASN A 453 31.54 9.54 -34.07
C ASN A 453 31.67 8.26 -33.22
N VAL A 454 32.84 7.96 -32.69
CA VAL A 454 33.07 6.84 -31.80
C VAL A 454 32.39 7.05 -30.47
N LEU A 455 32.41 8.26 -29.90
CA LEU A 455 31.68 8.59 -28.69
C LEU A 455 30.16 8.51 -28.88
N MET A 456 29.68 8.94 -30.04
CA MET A 456 28.26 8.81 -30.39
C MET A 456 27.82 7.33 -30.47
N SER A 457 28.62 6.49 -31.11
CA SER A 457 28.37 5.03 -31.15
C SER A 457 28.46 4.37 -29.77
N LEU A 458 29.39 4.81 -28.93
CA LEU A 458 29.53 4.31 -27.56
C LEU A 458 28.33 4.74 -26.71
N LEU A 459 27.83 5.97 -26.85
CA LEU A 459 26.60 6.42 -26.20
C LEU A 459 25.42 5.51 -26.57
N GLY A 460 25.24 5.20 -27.85
CA GLY A 460 24.18 4.27 -28.30
C GLY A 460 24.28 2.90 -27.63
N ILE A 461 25.48 2.30 -27.56
CA ILE A 461 25.73 1.01 -26.92
C ILE A 461 25.42 1.05 -25.41
N LEU A 462 25.79 2.11 -24.71
CA LEU A 462 25.51 2.28 -23.28
C LEU A 462 24.03 2.44 -23.01
N VAL A 463 23.33 3.25 -23.79
CA VAL A 463 21.88 3.46 -23.70
C VAL A 463 21.13 2.14 -23.96
N ASP A 464 21.49 1.42 -25.03
CA ASP A 464 20.89 0.10 -25.33
C ASP A 464 21.15 -0.92 -24.21
N SER A 465 22.36 -0.93 -23.65
CA SER A 465 22.71 -1.80 -22.54
C SER A 465 21.91 -1.45 -21.28
N GLY A 466 21.76 -0.18 -20.97
CA GLY A 466 20.96 0.31 -19.86
C GLY A 466 19.48 -0.08 -19.99
N LYS A 467 18.90 0.16 -21.17
CA LYS A 467 17.49 -0.23 -21.49
C LYS A 467 17.26 -1.72 -21.36
N ARG A 468 18.16 -2.55 -21.85
CA ARG A 468 18.09 -4.02 -21.66
C ARG A 468 18.17 -4.46 -20.22
N PHE A 469 19.05 -3.82 -19.45
CA PHE A 469 19.27 -4.17 -18.06
C PHE A 469 18.09 -3.76 -17.16
N ALA A 470 17.50 -2.60 -17.44
CA ALA A 470 16.30 -2.12 -16.75
C ALA A 470 15.03 -2.91 -17.12
N ALA A 471 15.15 -3.88 -18.04
CA ALA A 471 14.02 -4.60 -18.65
C ALA A 471 13.01 -3.65 -19.35
N ILE A 472 13.46 -2.44 -19.69
CA ILE A 472 12.77 -1.49 -20.54
C ILE A 472 13.02 -1.94 -22.00
N GLY A 473 12.78 -3.18 -22.29
CA GLY A 473 12.71 -3.62 -23.68
C GLY A 473 11.47 -2.99 -24.26
N ASP A 474 11.65 -1.92 -25.00
CA ASP A 474 10.68 -1.43 -25.95
C ASP A 474 10.28 -2.61 -26.82
N MET A 475 9.26 -3.30 -26.40
CA MET A 475 8.51 -4.13 -27.31
C MET A 475 7.72 -3.15 -28.15
N ASN A 476 8.43 -2.48 -29.07
CA ASN A 476 7.85 -1.71 -30.13
C ASN A 476 6.92 -2.64 -30.90
N VAL A 477 5.67 -2.70 -30.47
CA VAL A 477 4.59 -3.38 -31.19
C VAL A 477 4.52 -2.85 -32.65
N GLY A 478 5.11 -1.66 -32.89
CA GLY A 478 5.25 -1.06 -34.21
C GLY A 478 6.31 -1.71 -35.11
N ASP A 479 7.35 -2.32 -34.56
CA ASP A 479 8.40 -3.03 -35.33
C ASP A 479 8.08 -4.50 -35.60
N MET A 480 6.99 -5.01 -35.03
CA MET A 480 6.50 -6.35 -35.35
C MET A 480 5.88 -6.35 -36.74
N ASN A 481 6.59 -6.93 -37.69
CA ASN A 481 6.03 -7.26 -39.00
C ASN A 481 4.67 -7.95 -38.80
N GLN A 482 3.62 -7.41 -39.40
CA GLN A 482 2.22 -7.88 -39.30
C GLN A 482 2.00 -9.36 -39.69
N ALA A 483 3.05 -10.09 -40.03
CA ALA A 483 3.03 -11.47 -40.48
C ALA A 483 3.53 -12.51 -39.45
N MET A 484 3.82 -12.11 -38.19
CA MET A 484 4.23 -13.12 -37.20
C MET A 484 3.03 -13.93 -36.66
N PRO A 485 3.14 -15.23 -36.52
CA PRO A 485 2.11 -16.04 -35.86
C PRO A 485 1.90 -15.59 -34.43
N VAL A 486 0.65 -15.50 -33.99
CA VAL A 486 0.24 -15.04 -32.65
C VAL A 486 1.02 -15.76 -31.54
N GLY A 487 1.29 -17.06 -31.68
CA GLY A 487 2.05 -17.83 -30.70
C GLY A 487 3.51 -17.38 -30.55
N THR A 488 4.16 -16.92 -31.64
CA THR A 488 5.54 -16.40 -31.58
C THR A 488 5.57 -15.03 -30.89
N THR A 489 4.58 -14.21 -31.16
CA THR A 489 4.41 -12.90 -30.50
C THR A 489 4.18 -13.05 -29.00
N VAL A 490 3.30 -13.99 -28.62
CA VAL A 490 3.06 -14.30 -27.20
C VAL A 490 4.31 -14.83 -26.52
N ALA A 491 5.07 -15.73 -27.15
CA ALA A 491 6.32 -16.27 -26.57
C ALA A 491 7.44 -15.21 -26.42
N LEU A 492 7.52 -14.24 -27.35
CA LEU A 492 8.44 -13.11 -27.26
C LEU A 492 8.02 -12.15 -26.15
N LEU A 493 6.73 -11.86 -26.03
CA LEU A 493 6.14 -11.07 -24.93
C LEU A 493 6.45 -11.72 -23.58
N GLU A 494 6.20 -13.02 -23.46
CA GLU A 494 6.48 -13.79 -22.24
C GLU A 494 7.96 -13.75 -21.85
N ARG A 495 8.87 -13.81 -22.82
CA ARG A 495 10.31 -13.75 -22.55
C ARG A 495 10.75 -12.36 -22.07
N GLY A 496 10.19 -11.28 -22.64
CA GLY A 496 10.50 -9.90 -22.24
C GLY A 496 10.02 -9.56 -20.83
N THR A 497 8.90 -10.16 -20.41
CA THR A 497 8.27 -9.85 -19.12
C THR A 497 8.76 -10.68 -17.93
N LYS A 498 9.61 -11.68 -18.12
CA LYS A 498 10.05 -12.60 -17.05
C LYS A 498 10.72 -11.90 -15.86
N VAL A 499 11.57 -10.90 -16.11
CA VAL A 499 12.26 -10.17 -15.03
C VAL A 499 11.26 -9.33 -14.24
N MET A 500 10.38 -8.64 -14.95
CA MET A 500 9.32 -7.83 -14.33
C MET A 500 8.35 -8.69 -13.53
N SER A 501 7.96 -9.86 -14.06
CA SER A 501 7.13 -10.84 -13.36
C SER A 501 7.74 -11.26 -12.00
N ALA A 502 9.06 -11.47 -11.95
CA ALA A 502 9.73 -11.81 -10.69
C ALA A 502 9.72 -10.66 -9.68
N ILE A 503 9.82 -9.41 -10.15
CA ILE A 503 9.70 -8.23 -9.29
C ILE A 503 8.27 -8.10 -8.79
N HIS A 504 7.27 -8.19 -9.68
CA HIS A 504 5.86 -8.14 -9.31
C HIS A 504 5.48 -9.23 -8.29
N LYS A 505 6.02 -10.44 -8.43
CA LYS A 505 5.79 -11.50 -7.44
C LYS A 505 6.27 -11.13 -6.03
N ARG A 506 7.37 -10.37 -5.91
CA ARG A 506 7.83 -9.86 -4.60
C ARG A 506 6.92 -8.77 -4.09
N LEU A 507 6.45 -7.87 -4.97
CA LEU A 507 5.47 -6.84 -4.61
C LEU A 507 4.17 -7.47 -4.09
N HIS A 508 3.65 -8.48 -4.77
CA HIS A 508 2.47 -9.21 -4.31
C HIS A 508 2.68 -9.87 -2.95
N TYR A 509 3.85 -10.45 -2.74
CA TYR A 509 4.17 -11.02 -1.43
C TYR A 509 4.16 -9.96 -0.32
N ALA A 510 4.77 -8.80 -0.57
CA ALA A 510 4.78 -7.70 0.38
C ALA A 510 3.35 -7.13 0.61
N GLN A 511 2.56 -6.96 -0.46
CA GLN A 511 1.18 -6.51 -0.37
C GLN A 511 0.29 -7.52 0.37
N ARG A 512 0.53 -8.82 0.23
CA ARG A 512 -0.14 -9.84 1.05
C ARG A 512 0.15 -9.66 2.53
N LEU A 513 1.42 -9.37 2.90
CA LEU A 513 1.77 -9.08 4.29
C LEU A 513 1.09 -7.80 4.78
N GLU A 514 1.02 -6.76 3.95
CA GLU A 514 0.30 -5.52 4.25
C GLU A 514 -1.18 -5.78 4.53
N PHE A 515 -1.86 -6.53 3.68
CA PHE A 515 -3.26 -6.88 3.87
C PHE A 515 -3.50 -7.76 5.10
N GLY A 516 -2.55 -8.64 5.41
CA GLY A 516 -2.58 -9.42 6.64
C GLY A 516 -2.48 -8.55 7.89
N LEU A 517 -1.64 -7.50 7.88
CA LEU A 517 -1.57 -6.53 8.98
C LEU A 517 -2.84 -5.68 9.06
N LEU A 518 -3.40 -5.22 7.94
CA LEU A 518 -4.69 -4.51 7.92
C LEU A 518 -5.82 -5.37 8.47
N SER A 519 -5.87 -6.66 8.11
CA SER A 519 -6.85 -7.61 8.65
C SER A 519 -6.75 -7.72 10.18
N LYS A 520 -5.54 -7.74 10.74
CA LYS A 520 -5.32 -7.71 12.20
C LYS A 520 -5.81 -6.40 12.82
N VAL A 521 -5.50 -5.26 12.21
CA VAL A 521 -5.99 -3.97 12.69
C VAL A 521 -7.53 -3.95 12.70
N PHE A 522 -8.18 -4.52 11.69
CA PHE A 522 -9.63 -4.61 11.66
C PHE A 522 -10.18 -5.56 12.73
N SER A 523 -9.51 -6.67 13.01
CA SER A 523 -9.92 -7.59 14.08
C SER A 523 -9.84 -6.98 15.48
N GLU A 524 -8.97 -5.97 15.69
CA GLU A 524 -8.77 -5.33 16.99
C GLU A 524 -9.59 -4.05 17.17
N TYR A 525 -9.65 -3.20 16.13
CA TYR A 525 -10.16 -1.81 16.24
C TYR A 525 -11.53 -1.57 15.59
N LEU A 526 -12.06 -2.50 14.77
CA LEU A 526 -13.41 -2.32 14.24
C LEU A 526 -14.44 -2.41 15.37
N PRO A 527 -15.54 -1.63 15.29
CA PRO A 527 -16.68 -1.85 16.17
C PRO A 527 -17.24 -3.28 15.95
N PRO A 528 -17.93 -3.88 16.95
CA PRO A 528 -18.48 -5.23 16.84
C PRO A 528 -19.32 -5.44 15.57
N GLN A 529 -19.94 -4.38 15.06
CA GLN A 529 -20.74 -4.34 13.85
C GLN A 529 -20.51 -3.02 13.13
N TYR A 530 -20.05 -3.08 11.88
CA TYR A 530 -19.78 -1.92 11.06
C TYR A 530 -20.70 -1.94 9.83
N LEU A 531 -21.55 -0.92 9.72
CA LEU A 531 -22.46 -0.73 8.58
C LEU A 531 -21.81 0.19 7.56
N TYR A 532 -21.86 -0.20 6.29
CA TYR A 532 -21.34 0.60 5.19
C TYR A 532 -22.23 0.46 3.95
N GLU A 533 -22.14 1.39 3.03
CA GLU A 533 -22.94 1.43 1.83
C GLU A 533 -22.06 1.29 0.59
N THR A 534 -22.41 0.32 -0.24
CA THR A 534 -21.75 0.10 -1.55
C THR A 534 -22.73 0.42 -2.66
N GLY A 535 -22.27 0.51 -3.90
CA GLY A 535 -23.13 0.72 -5.07
C GLY A 535 -24.20 -0.37 -5.26
N THR A 536 -24.09 -1.48 -4.54
CA THR A 536 -25.06 -2.60 -4.53
C THR A 536 -26.03 -2.55 -3.35
N GLY A 537 -25.89 -1.56 -2.45
CA GLY A 537 -26.76 -1.34 -1.29
C GLY A 537 -26.04 -1.42 0.06
N PRO A 538 -26.78 -1.33 1.16
CA PRO A 538 -26.22 -1.39 2.51
C PRO A 538 -25.64 -2.77 2.80
N ARG A 539 -24.47 -2.78 3.41
CA ARG A 539 -23.71 -3.96 3.80
C ARG A 539 -23.30 -3.89 5.26
N GLU A 540 -22.99 -5.02 5.82
CA GLU A 540 -22.58 -5.17 7.21
C GLU A 540 -21.36 -6.10 7.28
N ILE A 541 -20.37 -5.71 8.09
CA ILE A 541 -19.23 -6.54 8.47
C ILE A 541 -19.14 -6.61 9.99
N LYS A 542 -18.73 -7.74 10.52
CA LYS A 542 -18.49 -7.93 11.94
C LYS A 542 -17.00 -8.01 12.22
N GLN A 543 -16.58 -7.47 13.35
CA GLN A 543 -15.21 -7.60 13.82
C GLN A 543 -14.76 -9.06 13.85
N THR A 544 -15.65 -9.98 14.26
CA THR A 544 -15.40 -11.44 14.30
C THR A 544 -15.29 -12.09 12.91
N ASP A 545 -15.58 -11.38 11.83
CA ASP A 545 -15.38 -11.91 10.48
C ASP A 545 -13.87 -11.94 10.11
N PHE A 546 -13.03 -11.16 10.83
CA PHE A 546 -11.58 -11.14 10.66
C PHE A 546 -10.92 -12.16 11.59
N ASP A 547 -10.86 -13.38 11.15
CA ASP A 547 -10.23 -14.49 11.87
C ASP A 547 -9.15 -15.18 11.00
N ASP A 548 -8.34 -16.05 11.61
CA ASP A 548 -7.25 -16.74 10.95
C ASP A 548 -7.69 -17.76 9.89
N ARG A 549 -9.00 -17.96 9.68
CA ARG A 549 -9.56 -18.88 8.67
C ARG A 549 -9.57 -18.25 7.27
N ILE A 550 -9.46 -16.93 7.18
CA ILE A 550 -9.49 -16.18 5.94
C ILE A 550 -8.14 -15.53 5.72
N ASP A 551 -7.43 -15.98 4.69
CA ASP A 551 -6.22 -15.33 4.22
C ASP A 551 -6.55 -14.27 3.18
N VAL A 552 -5.96 -13.10 3.32
CA VAL A 552 -6.17 -11.97 2.44
C VAL A 552 -4.98 -11.83 1.50
N ILE A 553 -5.25 -11.95 0.22
CA ILE A 553 -4.22 -11.93 -0.82
C ILE A 553 -4.50 -10.85 -1.86
N PRO A 554 -3.48 -10.36 -2.59
CA PRO A 554 -3.68 -9.46 -3.71
C PRO A 554 -4.47 -10.12 -4.86
N VAL A 555 -5.31 -9.34 -5.54
CA VAL A 555 -6.14 -9.79 -6.67
C VAL A 555 -5.30 -10.15 -7.88
N SER A 556 -4.26 -9.34 -8.16
CA SER A 556 -3.45 -9.50 -9.36
C SER A 556 -2.63 -10.79 -9.29
N ASP A 557 -2.64 -11.54 -10.40
CA ASP A 557 -1.80 -12.72 -10.55
C ASP A 557 -0.53 -12.32 -11.34
N PRO A 558 0.65 -12.37 -10.72
CA PRO A 558 1.90 -12.01 -11.41
C PRO A 558 2.23 -12.91 -12.60
N ASN A 559 1.53 -14.01 -12.78
CA ASN A 559 1.73 -14.91 -13.92
C ASN A 559 0.87 -14.54 -15.14
N ILE A 560 -0.06 -13.61 -15.02
CA ILE A 560 -0.96 -13.20 -16.11
C ILE A 560 -0.57 -11.82 -16.61
N PHE A 561 0.12 -11.78 -17.75
CA PHE A 561 0.91 -10.63 -18.21
C PHE A 561 0.18 -9.51 -18.92
N SER A 562 -0.96 -9.74 -19.55
CA SER A 562 -1.69 -8.67 -20.22
C SER A 562 -3.19 -8.94 -20.31
N GLN A 563 -3.96 -7.85 -20.40
CA GLN A 563 -5.41 -7.94 -20.61
C GLN A 563 -5.75 -8.72 -21.88
N SER A 564 -4.97 -8.54 -22.96
CA SER A 564 -5.15 -9.28 -24.20
C SER A 564 -4.92 -10.79 -24.04
N GLN A 565 -3.96 -11.20 -23.23
CA GLN A 565 -3.74 -12.62 -22.91
C GLN A 565 -4.85 -13.19 -22.05
N ARG A 566 -5.35 -12.44 -21.06
CA ARG A 566 -6.54 -12.84 -20.26
C ARG A 566 -7.75 -13.06 -21.16
N ILE A 567 -7.99 -12.14 -22.09
CA ILE A 567 -9.07 -12.28 -23.07
C ILE A 567 -8.89 -13.52 -23.93
N THR A 568 -7.67 -13.73 -24.47
CA THR A 568 -7.37 -14.89 -25.31
C THR A 568 -7.58 -16.21 -24.56
N LEU A 569 -7.05 -16.34 -23.35
CA LEU A 569 -7.23 -17.54 -22.51
C LEU A 569 -8.70 -17.76 -22.13
N ALA A 570 -9.44 -16.68 -21.82
CA ALA A 570 -10.85 -16.77 -21.53
C ALA A 570 -11.68 -17.17 -22.77
N GLN A 571 -11.30 -16.70 -23.97
CA GLN A 571 -11.91 -17.12 -25.23
C GLN A 571 -11.66 -18.61 -25.52
N GLU A 572 -10.41 -19.07 -25.36
CA GLU A 572 -10.07 -20.49 -25.54
C GLU A 572 -10.80 -21.36 -24.53
N LEU A 573 -10.88 -20.95 -23.25
CA LEU A 573 -11.65 -21.66 -22.24
C LEU A 573 -13.13 -21.74 -22.61
N LEU A 574 -13.73 -20.62 -23.03
CA LEU A 574 -15.13 -20.55 -23.44
C LEU A 574 -15.39 -21.46 -24.63
N GLN A 575 -14.50 -21.45 -25.63
CA GLN A 575 -14.59 -22.31 -26.81
C GLN A 575 -14.48 -23.78 -26.42
N MET A 576 -13.57 -24.16 -25.51
CA MET A 576 -13.41 -25.52 -25.01
C MET A 576 -14.69 -26.00 -24.29
N VAL A 577 -15.26 -25.16 -23.42
CA VAL A 577 -16.49 -25.44 -22.66
C VAL A 577 -17.69 -25.58 -23.62
N GLN A 578 -17.79 -24.70 -24.62
CA GLN A 578 -18.86 -24.75 -25.62
C GLN A 578 -18.76 -26.01 -26.56
N SER A 579 -17.54 -26.49 -26.82
CA SER A 579 -17.35 -27.69 -27.66
C SER A 579 -17.79 -28.97 -26.96
N ASN A 580 -17.84 -29.02 -25.62
CA ASN A 580 -18.25 -30.18 -24.83
C ASN A 580 -19.21 -29.80 -23.68
N PRO A 581 -20.41 -29.27 -23.98
CA PRO A 581 -21.34 -28.78 -22.96
C PRO A 581 -21.85 -29.89 -22.03
N GLN A 582 -21.84 -31.15 -22.45
CA GLN A 582 -22.28 -32.29 -21.62
C GLN A 582 -21.32 -32.57 -20.46
N VAL A 583 -20.01 -32.31 -20.64
CA VAL A 583 -18.99 -32.53 -19.62
C VAL A 583 -19.02 -31.44 -18.57
N HIS A 584 -19.22 -30.19 -19.00
CA HIS A 584 -19.13 -29.00 -18.13
C HIS A 584 -20.44 -28.60 -17.45
N GLY A 585 -21.57 -29.03 -18.00
CA GLY A 585 -22.89 -28.73 -17.50
C GLY A 585 -23.22 -27.22 -17.55
N PRO A 586 -24.46 -26.83 -17.12
CA PRO A 586 -24.87 -25.41 -17.12
C PRO A 586 -24.01 -24.50 -16.23
N ASN A 587 -23.56 -25.01 -15.08
CA ASN A 587 -22.69 -24.26 -14.16
C ASN A 587 -21.32 -23.98 -14.75
N GLY A 588 -20.69 -24.95 -15.43
CA GLY A 588 -19.41 -24.77 -16.11
C GLY A 588 -19.49 -23.77 -17.26
N ILE A 589 -20.60 -23.77 -18.00
CA ILE A 589 -20.84 -22.78 -19.06
C ILE A 589 -21.01 -21.38 -18.46
N TYR A 590 -21.78 -21.26 -17.41
CA TYR A 590 -21.98 -19.99 -16.68
C TYR A 590 -20.65 -19.41 -16.19
N GLU A 591 -19.83 -20.22 -15.54
CA GLU A 591 -18.50 -19.81 -15.04
C GLU A 591 -17.55 -19.39 -16.18
N ALA A 592 -17.58 -20.09 -17.32
CA ALA A 592 -16.77 -19.72 -18.48
C ALA A 592 -17.17 -18.35 -19.06
N TYR A 593 -18.48 -18.06 -19.15
CA TYR A 593 -18.96 -16.74 -19.55
C TYR A 593 -18.63 -15.67 -18.51
N LYS A 594 -18.80 -15.95 -17.21
CA LYS A 594 -18.43 -15.02 -16.11
C LYS A 594 -16.96 -14.63 -16.20
N ARG A 595 -16.07 -15.61 -16.44
CA ARG A 595 -14.63 -15.36 -16.64
C ARG A 595 -14.33 -14.55 -17.90
N MET A 596 -15.05 -14.81 -18.98
CA MET A 596 -14.91 -14.05 -20.23
C MET A 596 -15.31 -12.57 -20.05
N TYR A 597 -16.45 -12.30 -19.44
CA TYR A 597 -16.90 -10.93 -19.15
C TYR A 597 -15.95 -10.24 -18.17
N GLY A 598 -15.46 -10.95 -17.14
CA GLY A 598 -14.45 -10.44 -16.23
C GLY A 598 -13.14 -10.07 -16.94
N ALA A 599 -12.68 -10.89 -17.89
CA ALA A 599 -11.48 -10.60 -18.70
C ALA A 599 -11.67 -9.37 -19.62
N LEU A 600 -12.88 -9.14 -20.12
CA LEU A 600 -13.26 -7.97 -20.91
C LEU A 600 -13.41 -6.69 -20.08
N GLY A 601 -13.41 -6.79 -18.74
CA GLY A 601 -13.60 -5.64 -17.86
C GLY A 601 -15.05 -5.17 -17.76
N VAL A 602 -16.02 -6.02 -18.06
CA VAL A 602 -17.44 -5.68 -17.97
C VAL A 602 -17.84 -5.60 -16.49
N ASP A 603 -18.36 -4.45 -16.08
CA ASP A 603 -18.94 -4.25 -14.75
C ASP A 603 -20.37 -4.82 -14.70
N ASN A 604 -20.79 -5.29 -13.52
CA ASN A 604 -22.11 -5.90 -13.30
C ASN A 604 -22.38 -7.15 -14.18
N VAL A 605 -21.43 -8.07 -14.23
CA VAL A 605 -21.60 -9.35 -14.95
C VAL A 605 -22.88 -10.09 -14.53
N GLU A 606 -23.27 -9.96 -13.26
CA GLU A 606 -24.46 -10.59 -12.68
C GLU A 606 -25.77 -10.06 -13.25
N SER A 607 -25.80 -8.83 -13.76
CA SER A 607 -26.95 -8.27 -14.46
C SER A 607 -27.13 -8.84 -15.88
N LEU A 608 -26.04 -9.30 -16.49
CA LEU A 608 -26.01 -9.88 -17.85
C LEU A 608 -26.16 -11.40 -17.84
N LEU A 609 -25.63 -12.06 -16.82
CA LEU A 609 -25.58 -13.50 -16.66
C LEU A 609 -26.45 -13.92 -15.48
N GLN A 610 -27.57 -14.57 -15.76
CA GLN A 610 -28.36 -15.20 -14.71
C GLN A 610 -27.73 -16.55 -14.35
N PRO A 611 -27.49 -16.83 -13.05
CA PRO A 611 -27.01 -18.13 -12.63
C PRO A 611 -28.02 -19.21 -13.07
N PRO A 612 -27.55 -20.37 -13.52
CA PRO A 612 -28.42 -21.45 -13.85
C PRO A 612 -29.24 -21.84 -12.61
N PRO A 613 -30.52 -22.20 -12.80
CA PRO A 613 -31.37 -22.59 -11.67
C PRO A 613 -30.73 -23.75 -10.93
N ASP A 614 -30.66 -23.61 -9.61
CA ASP A 614 -30.16 -24.67 -8.74
C ASP A 614 -31.09 -25.87 -8.83
N MET A 615 -30.66 -26.86 -9.63
CA MET A 615 -31.39 -28.11 -9.87
C MET A 615 -31.16 -29.13 -8.75
N THR A 616 -30.39 -28.79 -7.73
CA THR A 616 -30.19 -29.68 -6.58
C THR A 616 -31.51 -29.79 -5.83
N PRO A 617 -32.01 -31.01 -5.61
CA PRO A 617 -33.23 -31.19 -4.83
C PRO A 617 -32.99 -30.65 -3.41
N LYS A 618 -33.87 -29.76 -2.96
CA LYS A 618 -33.81 -29.17 -1.61
C LYS A 618 -34.85 -29.82 -0.71
N PRO A 619 -34.58 -29.94 0.61
CA PRO A 619 -35.56 -30.39 1.56
C PRO A 619 -36.76 -29.44 1.55
N ILE A 620 -37.97 -29.98 1.41
CA ILE A 620 -39.22 -29.26 1.36
C ILE A 620 -40.06 -29.69 2.57
N ASP A 621 -40.97 -28.85 3.01
CA ASP A 621 -41.95 -29.17 4.05
C ASP A 621 -42.90 -30.29 3.61
N ALA A 622 -43.26 -31.18 4.53
CA ALA A 622 -44.12 -32.33 4.24
C ALA A 622 -45.47 -31.97 3.61
N GLY A 623 -46.02 -30.80 3.94
CA GLY A 623 -47.27 -30.29 3.34
C GLY A 623 -47.10 -29.89 1.88
N LEU A 624 -45.98 -29.28 1.53
CA LEU A 624 -45.64 -28.94 0.15
C LEU A 624 -45.33 -30.18 -0.69
N GLU A 625 -44.63 -31.16 -0.11
CA GLU A 625 -44.40 -32.47 -0.78
C GLU A 625 -45.69 -33.22 -1.06
N ASN A 626 -46.68 -33.15 -0.16
CA ASN A 626 -47.99 -33.69 -0.36
C ASN A 626 -48.71 -33.04 -1.57
N SER A 627 -48.53 -31.73 -1.73
CA SER A 627 -49.09 -31.01 -2.89
C SER A 627 -48.41 -31.41 -4.19
N ALA A 628 -47.10 -31.65 -4.17
CA ALA A 628 -46.33 -32.15 -5.33
C ALA A 628 -46.76 -33.56 -5.73
N PHE A 629 -47.02 -34.47 -4.76
CA PHE A 629 -47.55 -35.81 -5.06
C PHE A 629 -48.91 -35.79 -5.73
N LEU A 630 -49.79 -34.90 -5.30
CA LEU A 630 -51.11 -34.73 -5.93
C LEU A 630 -51.00 -34.21 -7.38
N MET A 631 -49.92 -33.51 -7.71
CA MET A 631 -49.60 -33.06 -9.07
C MET A 631 -48.79 -34.10 -9.87
N GLY A 632 -48.50 -35.28 -9.29
CA GLY A 632 -47.73 -36.34 -9.93
C GLY A 632 -46.21 -36.11 -9.94
N GLN A 633 -45.68 -35.18 -9.13
CA GLN A 633 -44.24 -34.91 -9.03
C GLN A 633 -43.65 -35.72 -7.89
N PRO A 634 -42.52 -36.46 -8.10
CA PRO A 634 -41.82 -37.14 -7.02
C PRO A 634 -41.04 -36.17 -6.16
N ALA A 635 -41.00 -36.42 -4.84
CA ALA A 635 -40.11 -35.73 -3.91
C ALA A 635 -39.07 -36.72 -3.39
N GLN A 636 -37.95 -36.17 -2.92
CA GLN A 636 -36.80 -36.94 -2.35
C GLN A 636 -36.63 -36.59 -0.88
N ALA A 637 -36.42 -37.60 -0.03
CA ALA A 637 -36.12 -37.38 1.38
C ALA A 637 -34.64 -37.06 1.59
N PHE A 638 -34.35 -36.18 2.56
CA PHE A 638 -32.99 -35.71 2.87
C PHE A 638 -32.65 -35.97 4.35
N GLU A 639 -31.38 -36.25 4.63
CA GLU A 639 -30.89 -36.37 5.99
C GLU A 639 -31.07 -35.06 6.78
N GLY A 640 -31.53 -35.13 8.02
CA GLY A 640 -31.79 -33.99 8.87
C GLY A 640 -33.21 -33.39 8.78
N GLN A 641 -34.08 -33.91 7.92
CA GLN A 641 -35.52 -33.60 7.99
C GLN A 641 -36.18 -34.26 9.22
N ASN A 642 -37.28 -33.68 9.70
CA ASN A 642 -38.05 -34.36 10.75
C ASN A 642 -38.82 -35.54 10.13
N HIS A 643 -38.10 -36.68 9.95
CA HIS A 643 -38.62 -37.87 9.27
C HIS A 643 -39.88 -38.41 9.90
N ARG A 644 -40.01 -38.30 11.22
CA ARG A 644 -41.23 -38.78 11.94
C ARG A 644 -42.45 -37.93 11.55
N ALA A 645 -42.34 -36.60 11.52
CA ALA A 645 -43.40 -35.70 11.15
C ALA A 645 -43.78 -35.88 9.67
N HIS A 646 -42.78 -36.07 8.78
CA HIS A 646 -43.02 -36.33 7.36
C HIS A 646 -43.80 -37.62 7.15
N VAL A 647 -43.42 -38.74 7.77
CA VAL A 647 -44.12 -40.02 7.70
C VAL A 647 -45.56 -39.90 8.14
N GLU A 648 -45.82 -39.23 9.27
CA GLU A 648 -47.21 -39.02 9.76
C GLU A 648 -48.03 -38.17 8.78
N THR A 649 -47.47 -37.11 8.22
CA THR A 649 -48.12 -36.21 7.28
C THR A 649 -48.41 -36.92 5.94
N HIS A 650 -47.48 -37.68 5.40
CA HIS A 650 -47.69 -38.45 4.17
C HIS A 650 -48.66 -39.61 4.37
N ARG A 651 -48.65 -40.24 5.54
CA ARG A 651 -49.63 -41.28 5.90
C ARG A 651 -51.03 -40.71 5.95
N ALA A 652 -51.21 -39.48 6.50
CA ALA A 652 -52.51 -38.83 6.51
C ALA A 652 -53.04 -38.58 5.08
N LEU A 653 -52.16 -38.11 4.17
CA LEU A 653 -52.51 -37.95 2.75
C LEU A 653 -52.85 -39.29 2.09
N PHE A 654 -52.09 -40.34 2.34
CA PHE A 654 -52.31 -41.68 1.76
C PHE A 654 -53.68 -42.26 2.11
N LEU A 655 -54.23 -41.92 3.27
CA LEU A 655 -55.54 -42.40 3.70
C LEU A 655 -56.71 -41.66 3.03
N THR A 656 -56.46 -40.59 2.30
CA THR A 656 -57.54 -39.80 1.64
C THR A 656 -58.12 -40.52 0.43
N GLN A 657 -59.37 -40.21 0.09
CA GLN A 657 -60.08 -40.82 -1.02
C GLN A 657 -59.40 -40.56 -2.38
N VAL A 658 -58.87 -39.35 -2.58
CA VAL A 658 -58.22 -38.92 -3.81
C VAL A 658 -57.00 -39.80 -4.15
N VAL A 659 -56.22 -40.17 -3.14
CA VAL A 659 -55.01 -41.01 -3.30
C VAL A 659 -55.42 -42.49 -3.49
N LYS A 660 -56.47 -42.98 -2.81
CA LYS A 660 -56.95 -44.33 -2.93
C LYS A 660 -57.47 -44.68 -4.32
N GLU A 661 -57.90 -43.68 -5.08
CA GLU A 661 -58.40 -43.89 -6.46
C GLU A 661 -57.27 -43.80 -7.50
N ASN A 662 -56.06 -43.41 -7.15
CA ASN A 662 -54.92 -43.24 -8.07
C ASN A 662 -53.71 -44.09 -7.67
N ALA A 663 -53.55 -45.27 -8.34
CA ALA A 663 -52.48 -46.21 -8.03
C ALA A 663 -51.06 -45.65 -8.26
N GLN A 664 -50.89 -44.66 -9.15
CA GLN A 664 -49.59 -44.05 -9.44
C GLN A 664 -49.18 -43.11 -8.31
N ILE A 665 -50.10 -42.31 -7.80
CA ILE A 665 -49.82 -41.43 -6.64
C ILE A 665 -49.54 -42.27 -5.40
N GLN A 666 -50.29 -43.37 -5.20
CA GLN A 666 -50.04 -44.30 -4.10
C GLN A 666 -48.58 -44.85 -4.13
N ALA A 667 -48.12 -45.30 -5.28
CA ALA A 667 -46.78 -45.84 -5.46
C ALA A 667 -45.71 -44.80 -5.14
N THR A 668 -45.91 -43.54 -5.58
CA THR A 668 -44.97 -42.44 -5.33
C THR A 668 -44.87 -42.12 -3.82
N ILE A 669 -46.02 -42.00 -3.14
CA ILE A 669 -46.06 -41.70 -1.69
C ILE A 669 -45.46 -42.85 -0.88
N ILE A 670 -45.72 -44.12 -1.23
CA ILE A 670 -45.13 -45.26 -0.55
C ILE A 670 -43.64 -45.27 -0.70
N SER A 671 -43.12 -45.04 -1.91
CA SER A 671 -41.69 -44.98 -2.19
C SER A 671 -41.00 -43.90 -1.35
N HIS A 672 -41.62 -42.72 -1.22
CA HIS A 672 -41.11 -41.62 -0.45
C HIS A 672 -41.19 -41.89 1.07
N ILE A 673 -42.28 -42.42 1.58
CA ILE A 673 -42.35 -42.85 2.98
C ILE A 673 -41.29 -43.89 3.32
N MET A 674 -40.99 -44.78 2.42
CA MET A 674 -39.89 -45.77 2.63
C MET A 674 -38.52 -45.11 2.76
N GLN A 675 -38.24 -44.06 1.99
CA GLN A 675 -37.03 -43.27 2.15
C GLN A 675 -36.93 -42.61 3.53
N HIS A 676 -38.01 -41.97 3.99
CA HIS A 676 -38.04 -41.40 5.35
C HIS A 676 -37.89 -42.47 6.45
N LEU A 677 -38.48 -43.63 6.31
CA LEU A 677 -38.32 -44.76 7.24
C LEU A 677 -36.89 -45.28 7.27
N GLN A 678 -36.18 -45.30 6.16
CA GLN A 678 -34.76 -45.65 6.10
C GLN A 678 -33.91 -44.65 6.88
N PHE A 679 -34.12 -43.35 6.69
CA PHE A 679 -33.40 -42.32 7.47
C PHE A 679 -33.77 -42.37 8.95
N LEU A 680 -35.04 -42.53 9.31
CA LEU A 680 -35.51 -42.67 10.69
C LEU A 680 -34.90 -43.91 11.38
N SER A 681 -34.80 -45.02 10.68
CA SER A 681 -34.15 -46.24 11.20
C SER A 681 -32.66 -46.03 11.44
N ALA A 682 -31.98 -45.26 10.59
CA ALA A 682 -30.58 -44.91 10.75
C ALA A 682 -30.34 -43.95 11.93
N GLU A 683 -31.26 -42.97 12.12
CA GLU A 683 -31.22 -42.05 13.28
C GLU A 683 -31.41 -42.83 14.59
N LEU A 684 -32.43 -43.69 14.69
CA LEU A 684 -32.69 -44.51 15.86
C LEU A 684 -31.54 -45.48 16.14
N ALA A 685 -30.89 -46.02 15.12
CA ALA A 685 -29.71 -46.85 15.25
C ALA A 685 -28.50 -46.05 15.78
N ARG A 686 -28.34 -44.79 15.36
CA ARG A 686 -27.31 -43.87 15.87
C ARG A 686 -27.57 -43.51 17.36
N GLU A 687 -28.79 -43.22 17.73
CA GLU A 687 -29.19 -42.90 19.13
C GLU A 687 -28.95 -44.06 20.09
N GLN A 688 -29.02 -45.30 19.63
CA GLN A 688 -28.79 -46.51 20.45
C GLN A 688 -27.33 -46.96 20.45
N MET A 689 -26.42 -46.30 19.71
CA MET A 689 -25.00 -46.66 19.69
C MET A 689 -24.25 -46.12 20.91
N PRO A 690 -23.32 -46.92 21.51
CA PRO A 690 -22.44 -46.44 22.55
C PRO A 690 -21.55 -45.30 22.06
N PRO A 691 -21.20 -44.31 22.92
CA PRO A 691 -20.40 -43.14 22.52
C PRO A 691 -19.04 -43.49 21.89
N GLU A 692 -18.43 -44.60 22.30
CA GLU A 692 -17.15 -45.08 21.77
C GLU A 692 -17.23 -45.52 20.32
N THR A 693 -18.39 -46.03 19.88
CA THR A 693 -18.62 -46.47 18.49
C THR A 693 -18.87 -45.30 17.59
N MET A 694 -19.52 -44.23 18.07
CA MET A 694 -19.70 -42.97 17.36
C MET A 694 -18.36 -42.29 17.06
N GLN A 695 -17.42 -42.24 18.02
CA GLN A 695 -16.09 -41.69 17.82
C GLN A 695 -15.28 -42.43 16.76
N ARG A 696 -15.39 -43.78 16.70
CA ARG A 696 -14.72 -44.62 15.70
C ARG A 696 -15.27 -44.38 14.27
N ILE A 697 -16.57 -44.23 14.13
CA ILE A 697 -17.21 -43.94 12.85
C ILE A 697 -16.80 -42.54 12.33
N GLY A 698 -16.75 -41.54 13.22
CA GLY A 698 -16.27 -40.21 12.88
C GLY A 698 -14.80 -40.14 12.44
N GLN A 699 -13.95 -41.05 12.98
CA GLN A 699 -12.55 -41.20 12.56
C GLN A 699 -12.35 -41.92 11.22
N ILE A 700 -13.32 -42.73 10.79
CA ILE A 700 -13.28 -43.46 9.50
C ILE A 700 -13.87 -42.62 8.36
N GLN A 701 -14.69 -41.61 8.67
CA GLN A 701 -15.30 -40.69 7.70
C GLN A 701 -14.47 -39.44 7.41
N GLN A 702 -13.40 -39.16 8.17
CA GLN A 702 -12.33 -38.21 7.89
C GLN A 702 -11.19 -38.86 7.11
#